data_c908da7547f2031c60420043e4b8e557
#
_entry.id   c908da7547f2031c60420043e4b8e557
#
_cell.length_a   1.000
_cell.length_b   1.000
_cell.length_c   1.000
_cell.angle_alpha   90.00
_cell.angle_beta   90.00
_cell.angle_gamma   90.00
#
_symmetry.space_group_name_H-M   'P 1'
#
loop_
_entity.id
_entity.type
_entity.pdbx_description
1 polymer ?
#
loop_
_entity_poly.entity_id
_entity_poly.type
_entity_poly.pdbx_seq_one_letter_code
_entity_poly.pdbx_strand_id
1 'polypeptide(L)'
;MAFAGSAAAAKSYSASDGDEALSSGGTYFQGEQLFVNASDFGTLDANDTKYEVRTDDKDETLSGAGSVGANGNILLDTSALDTGKYFLEDQDNNQIATFEVVEQDLSANFADDSVTNADSDANATTLTLKSPKRPSYKVIVSAEGLSVSDLESIFGSAVTSNDTEDDTVTIMGGTSEEVDAYFGDTAAGMHNFTFNVADTDASAEASITVEEAGDKSVSFMTGDNDLYSVARGDVVPITVNLENTDNGMVRLGKSGEVFRADVKVEDTNDDGKVTFYLNTFKTTSSTSSNFVYEGSEDSASVVDASSDTNAGLASPLAEGSYEIRAAPSNLDNPTDVSSLSVTERSTDNAQTWIMPDTSWDNVTDLTNKVTQRGNVADGDAVVVQVEASGIFGALEGSDLASVNNMSMTFTESGDNIERNTPKDSFTTSAADVLVEQDGANNTFYVKVPTSTLKTEDTNGDGLGEWTAKFKVSDDYALANDNEAVSTTFTYEKKSVELNGGDDVAVPKGEATISGETNVAPGTELTIVADSDRVFYKTAKATVNEDGSFEASFNLSEYDNGTTFDLSVRGSDASISGTIDQTQNGETTTTTTTTTTTTTTTTTSSETTTTSSETTTSSSKTTTSSEESTTENDDGQPGFGVAISVVALLAAALLALRREN
;
A
#
# COMPACT_ATOMS: atom_id res chain seq x y z
N MET A 1 13.40 87.58 -26.67
CA MET A 1 13.50 86.54 -25.62
C MET A 1 13.41 85.22 -26.32
N ALA A 2 14.52 84.54 -26.40
CA ALA A 2 14.55 83.20 -26.98
C ALA A 2 14.15 82.23 -25.84
N PHE A 3 13.05 81.54 -26.02
CA PHE A 3 12.70 80.42 -25.17
C PHE A 3 13.55 79.22 -25.66
N ALA A 4 14.58 78.93 -24.88
CA ALA A 4 15.23 77.63 -24.98
C ALA A 4 14.29 76.58 -24.41
N GLY A 5 13.53 75.94 -25.28
CA GLY A 5 12.87 74.69 -24.95
C GLY A 5 13.96 73.66 -24.62
N SER A 6 13.97 73.17 -23.39
CA SER A 6 14.77 72.00 -23.06
C SER A 6 14.24 70.83 -23.90
N ALA A 7 15.03 70.37 -24.91
CA ALA A 7 14.73 69.11 -25.53
C ALA A 7 14.84 68.04 -24.44
N ALA A 8 13.73 67.38 -24.13
CA ALA A 8 13.76 66.17 -23.31
C ALA A 8 14.70 65.18 -24.02
N ALA A 9 15.65 64.63 -23.30
CA ALA A 9 16.51 63.60 -23.86
C ALA A 9 15.62 62.45 -24.34
N ALA A 10 15.82 61.98 -25.56
CA ALA A 10 15.06 60.84 -26.07
C ALA A 10 15.31 59.62 -25.17
N LYS A 11 14.21 58.94 -24.79
CA LYS A 11 14.27 57.74 -23.93
C LYS A 11 14.99 56.61 -24.71
N SER A 12 15.88 55.87 -24.07
CA SER A 12 16.46 54.65 -24.63
C SER A 12 15.59 53.48 -24.18
N TYR A 13 15.35 52.52 -25.07
CA TYR A 13 14.57 51.31 -24.81
C TYR A 13 15.47 50.08 -24.80
N SER A 14 15.14 49.15 -23.91
CA SER A 14 15.78 47.84 -23.74
C SER A 14 14.73 46.72 -23.82
N ALA A 15 15.17 45.48 -23.96
CA ALA A 15 14.25 44.33 -24.02
C ALA A 15 13.37 44.19 -22.78
N SER A 16 13.77 44.74 -21.64
CA SER A 16 12.97 44.74 -20.41
C SER A 16 11.90 45.81 -20.36
N ASP A 17 11.85 46.72 -21.33
CA ASP A 17 10.80 47.77 -21.41
C ASP A 17 9.60 47.28 -22.24
N GLY A 18 9.72 46.16 -23.01
CA GLY A 18 8.65 45.55 -23.77
C GLY A 18 8.24 44.21 -23.17
N ASP A 19 7.04 43.77 -23.50
CA ASP A 19 6.50 42.48 -23.12
C ASP A 19 7.10 41.35 -23.94
N GLU A 20 7.30 41.59 -25.23
CA GLU A 20 7.91 40.67 -26.18
C GLU A 20 8.76 41.36 -27.23
N ALA A 21 9.75 40.65 -27.81
CA ALA A 21 10.58 41.14 -28.87
C ALA A 21 9.91 40.93 -30.24
N LEU A 22 9.84 42.02 -31.06
CA LEU A 22 9.29 41.92 -32.39
C LEU A 22 10.17 41.04 -33.29
N SER A 23 9.58 40.05 -33.90
CA SER A 23 10.16 39.23 -34.96
C SER A 23 9.33 39.39 -36.24
N SER A 24 10.00 39.55 -37.41
CA SER A 24 9.27 39.73 -38.66
C SER A 24 8.43 38.47 -39.00
N GLY A 25 7.13 38.68 -39.25
CA GLY A 25 6.15 37.61 -39.46
C GLY A 25 5.56 37.02 -38.18
N GLY A 26 5.90 37.59 -37.00
CA GLY A 26 5.35 37.17 -35.69
C GLY A 26 3.88 37.54 -35.54
N THR A 27 3.19 36.82 -34.62
CA THR A 27 1.83 37.13 -34.19
C THR A 27 1.89 37.59 -32.74
N TYR A 28 1.27 38.72 -32.44
CA TYR A 28 1.29 39.40 -31.15
C TYR A 28 -0.15 39.70 -30.70
N PHE A 29 -0.32 39.96 -29.43
CA PHE A 29 -1.64 40.24 -28.92
C PHE A 29 -1.86 41.75 -28.76
N GLN A 30 -3.07 42.20 -28.98
CA GLN A 30 -3.47 43.58 -28.79
C GLN A 30 -3.30 43.98 -27.31
N GLY A 31 -2.58 45.08 -27.05
CA GLY A 31 -2.18 45.52 -25.73
C GLY A 31 -0.70 45.33 -25.42
N GLU A 32 -0.04 44.34 -26.04
CA GLU A 32 1.40 44.09 -25.80
C GLU A 32 2.26 45.27 -26.24
N GLN A 33 3.29 45.53 -25.46
CA GLN A 33 4.36 46.44 -25.83
C GLN A 33 5.52 45.66 -26.46
N LEU A 34 5.74 45.85 -27.76
CA LEU A 34 6.74 45.10 -28.52
C LEU A 34 8.05 45.85 -28.53
N PHE A 35 9.11 45.20 -28.10
CA PHE A 35 10.46 45.70 -28.20
C PHE A 35 11.06 45.41 -29.59
N VAL A 36 11.41 46.44 -30.33
CA VAL A 36 12.06 46.33 -31.63
C VAL A 36 13.53 46.68 -31.46
N ASN A 37 14.41 45.70 -31.59
CA ASN A 37 15.85 45.89 -31.48
C ASN A 37 16.42 46.33 -32.85
N ALA A 38 16.98 47.52 -32.92
CA ALA A 38 17.58 48.06 -34.14
C ALA A 38 18.63 47.14 -34.78
N SER A 39 19.35 46.37 -33.99
CA SER A 39 20.38 45.47 -34.50
C SER A 39 19.84 44.27 -35.28
N ASP A 40 18.57 43.92 -35.08
CA ASP A 40 17.93 42.76 -35.73
C ASP A 40 17.33 43.11 -37.10
N PHE A 41 17.19 44.41 -37.37
CA PHE A 41 16.61 44.94 -38.60
C PHE A 41 17.59 45.94 -39.23
N GLY A 42 18.29 45.51 -40.27
CA GLY A 42 19.37 46.28 -40.91
C GLY A 42 18.92 47.55 -41.66
N THR A 43 17.64 47.86 -41.70
CA THR A 43 17.06 49.08 -42.31
C THR A 43 16.84 50.18 -41.28
N LEU A 44 16.83 49.87 -39.97
CA LEU A 44 16.69 50.88 -38.92
C LEU A 44 18.04 51.53 -38.64
N ASP A 45 18.19 52.81 -39.00
CA ASP A 45 19.42 53.59 -38.83
C ASP A 45 19.40 54.32 -37.46
N ALA A 46 20.57 54.47 -36.84
CA ALA A 46 20.74 55.25 -35.61
C ALA A 46 20.34 56.74 -35.77
N ASN A 47 20.12 57.22 -36.98
CA ASN A 47 19.62 58.57 -37.27
C ASN A 47 18.11 58.63 -37.46
N ASP A 48 17.41 57.50 -37.45
CA ASP A 48 15.96 57.47 -37.52
C ASP A 48 15.39 58.04 -36.25
N THR A 49 14.41 58.95 -36.38
CA THR A 49 13.76 59.62 -35.25
C THR A 49 12.30 59.25 -35.12
N LYS A 50 11.74 58.65 -36.16
CA LYS A 50 10.31 58.25 -36.22
C LYS A 50 10.17 56.91 -36.94
N TYR A 51 9.07 56.24 -36.59
CA TYR A 51 8.58 55.06 -37.30
C TYR A 51 7.06 55.23 -37.56
N GLU A 52 6.57 54.48 -38.56
CA GLU A 52 5.15 54.38 -38.89
C GLU A 52 4.73 52.90 -38.89
N VAL A 53 3.48 52.64 -38.47
CA VAL A 53 2.83 51.34 -38.57
C VAL A 53 1.73 51.42 -39.59
N ARG A 54 1.75 50.56 -40.58
CA ARG A 54 0.74 50.55 -41.66
C ARG A 54 0.13 49.16 -41.77
N THR A 55 -1.15 49.12 -42.24
CA THR A 55 -1.77 47.87 -42.59
C THR A 55 -1.04 47.16 -43.71
N ASP A 56 -0.83 45.83 -43.58
CA ASP A 56 -0.23 44.99 -44.63
C ASP A 56 -1.33 44.51 -45.58
N ASP A 57 -1.93 45.49 -46.27
CA ASP A 57 -2.94 45.31 -47.33
C ASP A 57 -2.64 46.25 -48.51
N LYS A 58 -3.45 46.24 -49.56
CA LYS A 58 -3.25 47.08 -50.74
C LYS A 58 -3.45 48.58 -50.51
N ASP A 59 -4.05 48.98 -49.44
CA ASP A 59 -4.33 50.39 -49.14
C ASP A 59 -3.27 50.99 -48.21
N GLU A 60 -2.42 50.17 -47.57
CA GLU A 60 -1.29 50.52 -46.70
C GLU A 60 -1.61 51.71 -45.74
N THR A 61 -2.76 51.59 -45.08
CA THR A 61 -3.30 52.67 -44.27
C THR A 61 -2.44 52.90 -43.02
N LEU A 62 -2.09 54.13 -42.75
CA LEU A 62 -1.37 54.50 -41.52
C LEU A 62 -2.25 54.21 -40.31
N SER A 63 -1.79 53.32 -39.43
CA SER A 63 -2.50 52.85 -38.23
C SER A 63 -1.82 53.36 -36.94
N GLY A 64 -0.53 53.70 -37.00
CA GLY A 64 0.21 54.24 -35.86
C GLY A 64 1.52 54.89 -36.28
N ALA A 65 2.06 55.70 -35.39
CA ALA A 65 3.38 56.30 -35.58
C ALA A 65 4.00 56.65 -34.23
N GLY A 66 5.32 56.57 -34.12
CA GLY A 66 6.01 56.86 -32.87
C GLY A 66 7.45 57.38 -33.08
N SER A 67 8.16 57.53 -32.00
CA SER A 67 9.54 58.01 -32.00
C SER A 67 10.50 56.84 -31.74
N VAL A 68 11.59 56.81 -32.51
CA VAL A 68 12.71 55.89 -32.27
C VAL A 68 13.47 56.38 -31.04
N GLY A 69 13.87 55.46 -30.18
CA GLY A 69 14.64 55.74 -28.96
C GLY A 69 16.04 56.26 -29.25
N ALA A 70 16.71 56.87 -28.28
CA ALA A 70 18.06 57.43 -28.42
C ALA A 70 19.14 56.37 -28.78
N ASN A 71 18.85 55.10 -28.54
CA ASN A 71 19.71 53.96 -28.89
C ASN A 71 19.29 53.24 -30.18
N GLY A 72 18.37 53.82 -30.95
CA GLY A 72 17.87 53.27 -32.20
C GLY A 72 16.73 52.24 -32.02
N ASN A 73 16.43 51.78 -30.81
CA ASN A 73 15.38 50.81 -30.54
C ASN A 73 13.98 51.46 -30.50
N ILE A 74 12.96 50.65 -30.76
CA ILE A 74 11.56 51.09 -30.69
C ILE A 74 10.85 50.31 -29.60
N LEU A 75 9.91 50.97 -28.91
CA LEU A 75 8.91 50.32 -28.11
C LEU A 75 7.55 50.63 -28.77
N LEU A 76 6.96 49.59 -29.35
CA LEU A 76 5.71 49.67 -30.09
C LEU A 76 4.56 49.20 -29.23
N ASP A 77 3.63 50.12 -28.95
CA ASP A 77 2.39 49.83 -28.23
C ASP A 77 1.33 49.37 -29.23
N THR A 78 0.83 48.15 -29.07
CA THR A 78 -0.19 47.58 -29.94
C THR A 78 -1.63 47.84 -29.47
N SER A 79 -1.84 48.47 -28.32
CA SER A 79 -3.19 48.74 -27.74
C SER A 79 -4.07 49.59 -28.65
N ALA A 80 -3.48 50.46 -29.44
CA ALA A 80 -4.17 51.36 -30.37
C ALA A 80 -4.38 50.75 -31.77
N LEU A 81 -3.83 49.55 -32.03
CA LEU A 81 -3.96 48.85 -33.31
C LEU A 81 -5.17 47.92 -33.29
N ASP A 82 -5.97 47.95 -34.33
CA ASP A 82 -7.02 46.94 -34.54
C ASP A 82 -6.39 45.57 -34.81
N THR A 83 -7.16 44.49 -34.70
CA THR A 83 -6.68 43.16 -35.11
C THR A 83 -6.44 43.12 -36.64
N GLY A 84 -5.27 42.61 -37.05
CA GLY A 84 -4.92 42.59 -38.44
C GLY A 84 -3.42 42.39 -38.71
N LYS A 85 -3.06 42.49 -40.01
CA LYS A 85 -1.67 42.41 -40.42
C LYS A 85 -1.12 43.78 -40.64
N TYR A 86 0.10 43.99 -40.17
CA TYR A 86 0.80 45.25 -40.20
C TYR A 86 2.26 45.10 -40.65
N PHE A 87 2.80 46.19 -41.10
CA PHE A 87 4.25 46.34 -41.20
C PHE A 87 4.71 47.63 -40.52
N LEU A 88 5.92 47.57 -40.03
CA LEU A 88 6.64 48.68 -39.46
C LEU A 88 7.54 49.26 -40.52
N GLU A 89 7.54 50.61 -40.73
CA GLU A 89 8.44 51.29 -41.63
C GLU A 89 9.24 52.40 -40.94
N ASP A 90 10.42 52.73 -41.49
CA ASP A 90 11.25 53.79 -41.03
C ASP A 90 10.79 55.16 -41.63
N GLN A 91 11.48 56.23 -41.27
CA GLN A 91 11.20 57.57 -41.78
C GLN A 91 11.43 57.75 -43.28
N ASP A 92 12.18 56.85 -43.90
CA ASP A 92 12.51 56.83 -45.35
C ASP A 92 11.58 55.88 -46.15
N ASN A 93 10.52 55.39 -45.51
CA ASN A 93 9.55 54.40 -46.03
C ASN A 93 10.17 53.05 -46.41
N ASN A 94 11.19 52.61 -45.68
CA ASN A 94 11.67 51.24 -45.83
C ASN A 94 10.94 50.35 -44.81
N GLN A 95 10.43 49.23 -45.29
CA GLN A 95 9.79 48.24 -44.44
C GLN A 95 10.84 47.58 -43.51
N ILE A 96 10.60 47.68 -42.21
CA ILE A 96 11.46 47.10 -41.15
C ILE A 96 11.04 45.66 -40.87
N ALA A 97 9.77 45.44 -40.52
CA ALA A 97 9.22 44.13 -40.14
C ALA A 97 7.73 44.05 -40.44
N THR A 98 7.24 42.84 -40.70
CA THR A 98 5.81 42.54 -40.76
C THR A 98 5.40 41.84 -39.47
N PHE A 99 4.15 42.01 -39.04
CA PHE A 99 3.57 41.34 -37.87
C PHE A 99 2.04 41.30 -37.94
N GLU A 100 1.46 40.41 -37.16
CA GLU A 100 0.00 40.28 -37.04
C GLU A 100 -0.40 40.56 -35.60
N VAL A 101 -1.42 41.43 -35.41
CA VAL A 101 -2.05 41.69 -34.14
C VAL A 101 -3.35 40.91 -34.04
N VAL A 102 -3.50 40.15 -33.01
CA VAL A 102 -4.71 39.35 -32.71
C VAL A 102 -5.27 39.67 -31.33
N GLU A 103 -6.56 39.48 -31.17
CA GLU A 103 -7.20 39.59 -29.86
C GLU A 103 -6.88 38.35 -29.03
N GLN A 104 -6.57 38.54 -27.74
CA GLN A 104 -6.41 37.47 -26.77
C GLN A 104 -7.75 37.16 -26.12
N ASP A 105 -8.21 35.91 -26.23
CA ASP A 105 -9.34 35.41 -25.48
C ASP A 105 -8.83 34.83 -24.15
N LEU A 106 -9.50 35.14 -23.05
CA LEU A 106 -9.27 34.49 -21.75
C LEU A 106 -10.59 33.94 -21.20
N SER A 107 -10.56 32.74 -20.67
CA SER A 107 -11.64 32.19 -19.84
C SER A 107 -11.05 31.60 -18.57
N ALA A 108 -11.78 31.73 -17.48
CA ALA A 108 -11.46 31.18 -16.17
C ALA A 108 -12.69 30.43 -15.62
N ASN A 109 -12.48 29.22 -15.13
CA ASN A 109 -13.55 28.42 -14.52
C ASN A 109 -12.97 27.58 -13.40
N PHE A 110 -13.67 27.55 -12.27
CA PHE A 110 -13.45 26.53 -11.24
C PHE A 110 -14.13 25.22 -11.67
N ALA A 111 -13.53 24.09 -11.31
CA ALA A 111 -14.11 22.77 -11.61
C ALA A 111 -15.40 22.52 -10.83
N ASP A 112 -15.50 23.09 -9.63
CA ASP A 112 -16.63 22.97 -8.73
C ASP A 112 -17.33 24.33 -8.54
N ASP A 113 -18.65 24.29 -8.38
CA ASP A 113 -19.44 25.51 -8.08
C ASP A 113 -19.39 25.89 -6.59
N SER A 114 -19.08 24.91 -5.71
CA SER A 114 -18.91 25.11 -4.28
C SER A 114 -17.83 24.20 -3.69
N VAL A 115 -17.16 24.69 -2.65
CA VAL A 115 -16.18 23.97 -1.83
C VAL A 115 -16.44 24.30 -0.37
N THR A 116 -15.86 23.52 0.57
CA THR A 116 -15.90 23.87 2.00
C THR A 116 -14.61 24.55 2.44
N ASN A 117 -14.65 25.32 3.50
CA ASN A 117 -13.45 25.87 4.14
C ASN A 117 -12.87 24.90 5.20
N ALA A 118 -13.03 23.61 5.00
CA ALA A 118 -12.34 22.59 5.79
C ALA A 118 -10.82 22.68 5.54
N ASP A 119 -10.04 22.47 6.60
CA ASP A 119 -8.59 22.38 6.53
C ASP A 119 -8.22 20.94 6.08
N SER A 120 -8.48 20.67 4.80
CA SER A 120 -8.24 19.39 4.13
C SER A 120 -7.98 19.61 2.66
N ASP A 121 -6.90 19.04 2.15
CA ASP A 121 -6.53 19.11 0.72
C ASP A 121 -7.57 18.42 -0.18
N ALA A 122 -8.35 17.47 0.38
CA ALA A 122 -9.48 16.86 -0.31
C ALA A 122 -10.60 17.84 -0.72
N ASN A 123 -10.60 19.07 -0.14
CA ASN A 123 -11.53 20.15 -0.49
C ASN A 123 -10.95 21.16 -1.49
N ALA A 124 -9.79 20.88 -2.08
CA ALA A 124 -9.25 21.68 -3.17
C ALA A 124 -10.12 21.52 -4.43
N THR A 125 -10.22 22.60 -5.20
CA THR A 125 -10.79 22.59 -6.54
C THR A 125 -9.75 23.04 -7.55
N THR A 126 -10.00 22.79 -8.81
CA THR A 126 -9.08 23.19 -9.89
C THR A 126 -9.62 24.40 -10.63
N LEU A 127 -8.83 25.47 -10.71
CA LEU A 127 -9.05 26.60 -11.59
C LEU A 127 -8.47 26.29 -12.98
N THR A 128 -9.28 26.30 -14.02
CA THR A 128 -8.83 26.22 -15.40
C THR A 128 -8.77 27.61 -16.03
N LEU A 129 -7.55 28.02 -16.41
CA LEU A 129 -7.30 29.22 -17.23
C LEU A 129 -7.06 28.83 -18.68
N LYS A 130 -7.79 29.40 -19.61
CA LYS A 130 -7.68 29.02 -21.02
C LYS A 130 -7.57 30.22 -21.95
N SER A 131 -6.49 30.24 -22.72
CA SER A 131 -6.28 31.15 -23.86
C SER A 131 -5.76 30.35 -25.05
N PRO A 132 -6.64 29.95 -25.99
CA PRO A 132 -6.32 28.94 -27.00
C PRO A 132 -5.15 29.28 -27.94
N LYS A 133 -4.82 30.55 -28.05
CA LYS A 133 -3.78 31.05 -28.98
C LYS A 133 -2.45 31.37 -28.29
N ARG A 134 -2.43 31.44 -26.93
CA ARG A 134 -1.27 31.90 -26.17
C ARG A 134 -0.76 30.81 -25.22
N PRO A 135 0.44 30.28 -25.41
CA PRO A 135 0.93 29.15 -24.62
C PRO A 135 1.45 29.54 -23.23
N SER A 136 1.78 30.81 -22.98
CA SER A 136 2.28 31.28 -21.70
C SER A 136 2.04 32.79 -21.55
N TYR A 137 1.46 33.20 -20.43
CA TYR A 137 1.23 34.61 -20.07
C TYR A 137 1.05 34.74 -18.56
N LYS A 138 1.22 35.95 -18.06
CA LYS A 138 0.99 36.27 -16.64
C LYS A 138 -0.46 36.72 -16.45
N VAL A 139 -1.10 36.20 -15.39
CA VAL A 139 -2.46 36.57 -15.01
C VAL A 139 -2.43 37.20 -13.62
N ILE A 140 -2.91 38.41 -13.52
CA ILE A 140 -3.10 39.13 -12.27
C ILE A 140 -4.48 38.73 -11.74
N VAL A 141 -4.51 38.20 -10.53
CA VAL A 141 -5.72 37.69 -9.87
C VAL A 141 -6.06 38.59 -8.70
N SER A 142 -7.33 38.99 -8.62
CA SER A 142 -7.91 39.67 -7.46
C SER A 142 -9.27 39.10 -7.11
N ALA A 143 -9.70 39.25 -5.87
CA ALA A 143 -11.05 38.90 -5.46
C ALA A 143 -11.56 39.91 -4.41
N GLU A 144 -12.82 40.34 -4.51
CA GLU A 144 -13.39 41.26 -3.56
C GLU A 144 -13.43 40.69 -2.14
N GLY A 145 -12.80 41.37 -1.20
CA GLY A 145 -12.77 40.98 0.22
C GLY A 145 -11.70 40.00 0.60
N LEU A 146 -10.85 39.57 -0.33
CA LEU A 146 -9.68 38.76 -0.05
C LEU A 146 -8.40 39.61 -0.12
N SER A 147 -7.50 39.37 0.83
CA SER A 147 -6.17 40.00 0.86
C SER A 147 -5.16 39.19 0.05
N VAL A 148 -3.97 39.77 -0.17
CA VAL A 148 -2.84 39.05 -0.79
C VAL A 148 -2.56 37.71 -0.07
N SER A 149 -2.58 37.67 1.25
CA SER A 149 -2.30 36.46 2.01
C SER A 149 -3.38 35.36 1.82
N ASP A 150 -4.64 35.80 1.64
CA ASP A 150 -5.73 34.85 1.33
C ASP A 150 -5.55 34.27 -0.08
N LEU A 151 -5.21 35.10 -1.07
CA LEU A 151 -4.95 34.68 -2.44
C LEU A 151 -3.70 33.78 -2.54
N GLU A 152 -2.64 34.07 -1.76
CA GLU A 152 -1.45 33.22 -1.66
C GLU A 152 -1.79 31.85 -1.04
N SER A 153 -2.68 31.81 -0.05
CA SER A 153 -3.15 30.55 0.55
C SER A 153 -3.98 29.75 -0.45
N ILE A 154 -4.86 30.44 -1.21
CA ILE A 154 -5.72 29.78 -2.20
C ILE A 154 -4.92 29.16 -3.35
N PHE A 155 -3.98 29.90 -3.92
CA PHE A 155 -3.25 29.45 -5.13
C PHE A 155 -1.85 28.90 -4.83
N GLY A 156 -1.38 28.96 -3.61
CA GLY A 156 -0.17 28.31 -3.11
C GLY A 156 1.06 28.50 -4.01
N SER A 157 1.62 27.39 -4.44
CA SER A 157 2.85 27.36 -5.27
C SER A 157 2.67 27.91 -6.70
N ALA A 158 1.45 28.11 -7.14
CA ALA A 158 1.18 28.72 -8.46
C ALA A 158 1.43 30.26 -8.47
N VAL A 159 1.47 30.90 -7.29
CA VAL A 159 1.76 32.33 -7.17
C VAL A 159 3.23 32.60 -7.50
N THR A 160 3.45 33.42 -8.52
CA THR A 160 4.81 33.80 -8.98
C THR A 160 5.26 35.17 -8.44
N SER A 161 4.32 36.06 -8.15
CA SER A 161 4.54 37.35 -7.50
C SER A 161 3.24 37.88 -6.91
N ASN A 162 3.34 38.87 -6.06
CA ASN A 162 2.21 39.56 -5.44
C ASN A 162 2.36 41.09 -5.47
N ASP A 163 1.26 41.80 -5.29
CA ASP A 163 1.23 43.24 -5.07
C ASP A 163 0.30 43.55 -3.86
N THR A 164 0.92 43.99 -2.77
CA THR A 164 0.22 44.29 -1.50
C THR A 164 -0.46 45.66 -1.48
N GLU A 165 -0.21 46.50 -2.48
CA GLU A 165 -0.88 47.82 -2.59
C GLU A 165 -2.24 47.65 -3.28
N ASP A 166 -2.33 46.72 -4.24
CA ASP A 166 -3.55 46.46 -5.03
C ASP A 166 -4.29 45.17 -4.63
N ASP A 167 -3.85 44.46 -3.59
CA ASP A 167 -4.37 43.16 -3.14
C ASP A 167 -4.48 42.12 -4.29
N THR A 168 -3.38 41.95 -5.01
CA THR A 168 -3.33 41.01 -6.15
C THR A 168 -2.20 40.00 -6.05
N VAL A 169 -2.39 38.86 -6.68
CA VAL A 169 -1.33 37.88 -6.93
C VAL A 169 -1.19 37.62 -8.44
N THR A 170 -0.02 37.17 -8.86
CA THR A 170 0.24 36.80 -10.26
C THR A 170 0.45 35.31 -10.34
N ILE A 171 -0.28 34.67 -11.24
CA ILE A 171 -0.12 33.25 -11.61
C ILE A 171 0.23 33.15 -13.10
N MET A 172 0.66 31.94 -13.54
CA MET A 172 0.90 31.69 -14.97
C MET A 172 -0.34 31.10 -15.62
N GLY A 173 -0.65 31.58 -16.83
CA GLY A 173 -1.66 31.00 -17.70
C GLY A 173 -1.05 30.35 -18.92
N GLY A 174 -1.82 29.49 -19.59
CA GLY A 174 -1.42 28.74 -20.78
C GLY A 174 -2.56 28.55 -21.78
N THR A 175 -2.35 27.71 -22.81
CA THR A 175 -3.42 27.36 -23.76
C THR A 175 -4.61 26.70 -23.06
N SER A 176 -4.34 25.95 -22.00
CA SER A 176 -5.29 25.40 -21.02
C SER A 176 -4.44 25.04 -19.80
N GLU A 177 -4.42 25.89 -18.80
CA GLU A 177 -3.63 25.72 -17.57
C GLU A 177 -4.57 25.38 -16.43
N GLU A 178 -4.22 24.37 -15.67
CA GLU A 178 -4.95 23.93 -14.47
C GLU A 178 -4.14 24.33 -13.24
N VAL A 179 -4.79 25.02 -12.32
CA VAL A 179 -4.20 25.53 -11.08
C VAL A 179 -5.05 25.05 -9.92
N ASP A 180 -4.45 24.36 -8.97
CA ASP A 180 -5.13 23.95 -7.75
C ASP A 180 -5.46 25.18 -6.90
N ALA A 181 -6.68 25.20 -6.36
CA ALA A 181 -7.18 26.27 -5.53
C ALA A 181 -7.75 25.70 -4.21
N TYR A 182 -7.18 26.11 -3.09
CA TYR A 182 -7.47 25.64 -1.75
C TYR A 182 -8.12 26.71 -0.91
N PHE A 183 -9.29 26.46 -0.33
CA PHE A 183 -10.11 27.44 0.39
C PHE A 183 -10.18 27.21 1.90
N GLY A 184 -9.29 26.42 2.50
CA GLY A 184 -9.36 25.98 3.89
C GLY A 184 -9.46 27.10 4.92
N ASP A 185 -8.78 28.25 4.71
CA ASP A 185 -8.81 29.40 5.59
C ASP A 185 -9.72 30.54 5.11
N THR A 186 -10.49 30.31 4.01
CA THR A 186 -11.33 31.34 3.39
C THR A 186 -12.67 31.47 4.12
N ALA A 187 -13.14 32.67 4.34
CA ALA A 187 -14.45 32.91 4.96
C ALA A 187 -15.58 32.31 4.08
N ALA A 188 -16.58 31.69 4.73
CA ALA A 188 -17.74 31.18 4.02
C ALA A 188 -18.51 32.30 3.30
N GLY A 189 -18.93 32.04 2.06
CA GLY A 189 -19.63 33.00 1.20
C GLY A 189 -19.31 32.78 -0.27
N MET A 190 -19.92 33.63 -1.12
CA MET A 190 -19.60 33.66 -2.54
C MET A 190 -18.39 34.55 -2.77
N HIS A 191 -17.37 34.06 -3.43
CA HIS A 191 -16.18 34.81 -3.84
C HIS A 191 -16.14 34.95 -5.34
N ASN A 192 -15.98 36.20 -5.82
CA ASN A 192 -15.86 36.52 -7.23
C ASN A 192 -14.42 36.92 -7.52
N PHE A 193 -13.79 36.16 -8.41
CA PHE A 193 -12.41 36.38 -8.83
C PHE A 193 -12.39 37.10 -10.18
N THR A 194 -11.46 38.03 -10.33
CA THR A 194 -11.15 38.72 -11.59
C THR A 194 -9.74 38.33 -12.01
N PHE A 195 -9.59 37.88 -13.24
CA PHE A 195 -8.36 37.47 -13.86
C PHE A 195 -8.03 38.41 -15.00
N ASN A 196 -6.95 39.16 -14.90
CA ASN A 196 -6.49 40.10 -15.92
C ASN A 196 -5.15 39.63 -16.47
N VAL A 197 -5.02 39.61 -17.80
CA VAL A 197 -3.71 39.37 -18.41
C VAL A 197 -2.83 40.59 -18.20
N ALA A 198 -1.58 40.40 -17.78
CA ALA A 198 -0.71 41.49 -17.35
C ALA A 198 -0.30 42.45 -18.48
N ASP A 199 -0.31 42.03 -19.73
CA ASP A 199 0.20 42.75 -20.90
C ASP A 199 -0.83 42.92 -22.04
N THR A 200 -2.10 42.53 -21.81
CA THR A 200 -3.21 42.73 -22.74
C THR A 200 -4.47 43.16 -21.96
N ASP A 201 -5.52 43.56 -22.70
CA ASP A 201 -6.82 43.90 -22.10
C ASP A 201 -7.71 42.66 -21.83
N ALA A 202 -7.18 41.45 -22.08
CA ALA A 202 -7.93 40.22 -21.89
C ALA A 202 -8.20 39.97 -20.41
N SER A 203 -9.46 39.73 -20.09
CA SER A 203 -9.91 39.47 -18.72
C SER A 203 -10.98 38.38 -18.68
N ALA A 204 -11.11 37.74 -17.53
CA ALA A 204 -12.16 36.77 -17.24
C ALA A 204 -12.59 36.90 -15.78
N GLU A 205 -13.79 36.45 -15.48
CA GLU A 205 -14.33 36.34 -14.12
C GLU A 205 -14.73 34.88 -13.86
N ALA A 206 -14.51 34.43 -12.64
CA ALA A 206 -15.05 33.17 -12.13
C ALA A 206 -15.50 33.36 -10.68
N SER A 207 -16.53 32.63 -10.28
CA SER A 207 -17.03 32.66 -8.91
C SER A 207 -17.12 31.27 -8.34
N ILE A 208 -16.93 31.18 -7.02
CA ILE A 208 -17.06 29.95 -6.26
C ILE A 208 -17.76 30.26 -4.93
N THR A 209 -18.58 29.33 -4.45
CA THR A 209 -19.19 29.43 -3.12
C THR A 209 -18.36 28.62 -2.12
N VAL A 210 -17.87 29.28 -1.09
CA VAL A 210 -17.22 28.62 0.04
C VAL A 210 -18.28 28.36 1.10
N GLU A 211 -18.54 27.11 1.41
CA GLU A 211 -19.47 26.69 2.45
C GLU A 211 -18.71 26.56 3.78
N GLU A 212 -19.38 26.84 4.91
CA GLU A 212 -18.77 26.65 6.23
C GLU A 212 -18.57 25.14 6.47
N ALA A 213 -17.33 24.75 6.71
CA ALA A 213 -17.01 23.39 7.11
C ALA A 213 -17.66 23.05 8.46
N GLY A 214 -18.03 21.80 8.66
CA GLY A 214 -18.39 21.27 9.96
C GLY A 214 -17.25 21.40 10.97
N ASP A 215 -17.56 21.12 12.24
CA ASP A 215 -16.54 21.08 13.29
C ASP A 215 -15.45 20.06 12.94
N LYS A 216 -14.18 20.46 13.11
CA LYS A 216 -13.06 19.52 12.98
C LYS A 216 -13.18 18.40 14.00
N SER A 217 -13.08 17.17 13.56
CA SER A 217 -13.10 16.01 14.46
C SER A 217 -12.05 14.97 14.11
N VAL A 218 -11.57 14.26 15.13
CA VAL A 218 -10.73 13.07 14.99
C VAL A 218 -11.35 11.99 15.85
N SER A 219 -11.64 10.83 15.27
CA SER A 219 -12.29 9.71 15.94
C SER A 219 -11.57 8.40 15.68
N PHE A 220 -11.63 7.48 16.66
CA PHE A 220 -11.02 6.18 16.53
C PHE A 220 -11.84 5.25 15.64
N MET A 221 -11.19 4.54 14.75
CA MET A 221 -11.78 3.45 13.98
C MET A 221 -11.57 2.14 14.73
N THR A 222 -12.43 1.88 15.70
CA THR A 222 -12.44 0.64 16.47
C THR A 222 -13.39 -0.37 15.85
N GLY A 223 -13.19 -1.68 16.15
CA GLY A 223 -14.16 -2.72 15.81
C GLY A 223 -15.42 -2.64 16.69
N ASP A 224 -16.23 -3.69 16.67
CA ASP A 224 -17.56 -3.77 17.29
C ASP A 224 -17.63 -3.45 18.81
N ASN A 225 -16.51 -3.32 19.51
CA ASN A 225 -16.46 -3.16 20.97
C ASN A 225 -15.88 -1.80 21.45
N ASP A 226 -15.68 -0.83 20.56
CA ASP A 226 -15.09 0.48 20.85
C ASP A 226 -13.74 0.43 21.59
N LEU A 227 -12.93 -0.62 21.35
CA LEU A 227 -11.62 -0.76 21.97
C LEU A 227 -10.60 -1.41 21.01
N TYR A 228 -9.35 -1.05 21.19
CA TYR A 228 -8.22 -1.79 20.64
C TYR A 228 -7.76 -2.86 21.64
N SER A 229 -7.36 -4.01 21.14
CA SER A 229 -6.81 -5.10 21.95
C SER A 229 -5.51 -5.61 21.34
N VAL A 230 -4.52 -5.86 22.20
CA VAL A 230 -3.20 -6.36 21.80
C VAL A 230 -2.60 -7.20 22.91
N ALA A 231 -1.91 -8.28 22.58
CA ALA A 231 -1.12 -9.00 23.57
C ALA A 231 0.15 -8.20 23.91
N ARG A 232 0.51 -8.21 25.16
CA ARG A 232 1.72 -7.55 25.66
C ARG A 232 2.96 -8.06 24.92
N GLY A 233 3.64 -7.18 24.23
CA GLY A 233 4.81 -7.53 23.40
C GLY A 233 4.55 -7.51 21.90
N ASP A 234 3.30 -7.35 21.50
CA ASP A 234 2.93 -7.25 20.08
C ASP A 234 2.76 -5.80 19.62
N VAL A 235 2.48 -5.65 18.35
CA VAL A 235 2.24 -4.39 17.66
C VAL A 235 0.75 -4.24 17.42
N VAL A 236 0.19 -3.07 17.76
CA VAL A 236 -1.21 -2.75 17.49
C VAL A 236 -1.32 -1.61 16.48
N PRO A 237 -2.06 -1.80 15.39
CA PRO A 237 -2.47 -0.72 14.51
C PRO A 237 -3.55 0.13 15.20
N ILE A 238 -3.38 1.45 15.16
CA ILE A 238 -4.37 2.41 15.65
C ILE A 238 -4.73 3.29 14.47
N THR A 239 -5.99 3.22 14.06
CA THR A 239 -6.53 3.99 12.95
C THR A 239 -7.47 5.05 13.48
N VAL A 240 -7.30 6.28 13.02
CA VAL A 240 -8.20 7.39 13.27
C VAL A 240 -8.81 7.87 11.97
N ASN A 241 -10.06 8.35 12.06
CA ASN A 241 -10.75 9.06 10.99
C ASN A 241 -10.65 10.56 11.28
N LEU A 242 -10.25 11.32 10.28
CA LEU A 242 -10.16 12.77 10.32
C LEU A 242 -11.34 13.36 9.53
N GLU A 243 -12.00 14.36 10.08
CA GLU A 243 -13.15 15.00 9.46
C GLU A 243 -12.97 16.52 9.51
N ASN A 244 -13.01 17.15 8.35
CA ASN A 244 -12.75 18.57 8.13
C ASN A 244 -11.34 19.03 8.55
N THR A 245 -10.36 18.13 8.58
CA THR A 245 -8.95 18.41 8.92
C THR A 245 -8.06 17.26 8.46
N ASP A 246 -6.87 17.55 7.98
CA ASP A 246 -5.85 16.55 7.62
C ASP A 246 -4.88 16.29 8.79
N ASN A 247 -5.01 17.05 9.88
CA ASN A 247 -4.15 16.93 11.04
C ASN A 247 -4.94 16.56 12.29
N GLY A 248 -4.34 15.69 13.12
CA GLY A 248 -4.91 15.27 14.37
C GLY A 248 -3.86 14.99 15.45
N MET A 249 -4.36 14.84 16.66
CA MET A 249 -3.58 14.47 17.83
C MET A 249 -4.19 13.25 18.51
N VAL A 250 -3.36 12.26 18.84
CA VAL A 250 -3.77 11.07 19.60
C VAL A 250 -2.92 10.95 20.85
N ARG A 251 -3.57 10.82 22.01
CA ARG A 251 -2.89 10.52 23.28
C ARG A 251 -3.04 9.04 23.59
N LEU A 252 -1.93 8.37 23.81
CA LEU A 252 -1.84 7.01 24.32
C LEU A 252 -1.50 7.06 25.82
N GLY A 253 -2.39 6.51 26.66
CA GLY A 253 -2.26 6.58 28.11
C GLY A 253 -2.73 7.94 28.67
N LYS A 254 -2.95 7.97 29.98
CA LYS A 254 -3.56 9.12 30.66
C LYS A 254 -2.51 10.11 31.17
N SER A 255 -2.88 11.37 31.23
CA SER A 255 -2.04 12.41 31.85
C SER A 255 -1.74 12.06 33.31
N GLY A 256 -0.45 12.07 33.67
CA GLY A 256 0.05 11.73 35.01
C GLY A 256 0.34 10.25 35.24
N GLU A 257 0.12 9.37 34.26
CA GLU A 257 0.58 7.98 34.29
C GLU A 257 2.02 7.86 33.82
N VAL A 258 2.63 6.70 34.12
CA VAL A 258 4.02 6.38 33.74
C VAL A 258 4.14 6.34 32.21
N PHE A 259 3.23 5.64 31.54
CA PHE A 259 3.17 5.62 30.08
C PHE A 259 2.17 6.67 29.57
N ARG A 260 2.68 7.61 28.81
CA ARG A 260 1.89 8.58 28.05
C ARG A 260 2.71 9.05 26.83
N ALA A 261 2.11 8.96 25.65
CA ALA A 261 2.65 9.52 24.42
C ALA A 261 1.56 10.28 23.67
N ASP A 262 1.85 11.51 23.26
CA ASP A 262 1.01 12.33 22.42
C ASP A 262 1.57 12.26 21.00
N VAL A 263 0.78 11.73 20.08
CA VAL A 263 1.13 11.47 18.69
C VAL A 263 0.44 12.49 17.81
N LYS A 264 1.20 13.24 17.00
CA LYS A 264 0.65 13.99 15.87
C LYS A 264 0.44 13.01 14.72
N VAL A 265 -0.72 13.07 14.10
CA VAL A 265 -1.07 12.33 12.90
C VAL A 265 -1.40 13.30 11.78
N GLU A 266 -1.08 12.94 10.53
CA GLU A 266 -1.29 13.76 9.35
C GLU A 266 -1.66 12.84 8.19
N ASP A 267 -2.85 13.07 7.62
CA ASP A 267 -3.34 12.42 6.41
C ASP A 267 -2.58 13.05 5.22
N THR A 268 -1.78 12.26 4.55
CA THR A 268 -0.94 12.72 3.44
C THR A 268 -1.40 12.19 2.09
N ASN A 269 -2.41 11.31 2.10
CA ASN A 269 -3.00 10.72 0.90
C ASN A 269 -4.45 11.15 0.66
N ASP A 270 -5.00 12.02 1.54
CA ASP A 270 -6.34 12.63 1.46
C ASP A 270 -7.50 11.61 1.49
N ASP A 271 -7.32 10.47 2.17
CA ASP A 271 -8.38 9.45 2.30
C ASP A 271 -9.24 9.62 3.57
N GLY A 272 -8.95 10.62 4.40
CA GLY A 272 -9.64 10.93 5.64
C GLY A 272 -9.26 10.02 6.80
N LYS A 273 -8.17 9.24 6.70
CA LYS A 273 -7.77 8.27 7.72
C LYS A 273 -6.27 8.32 7.92
N VAL A 274 -5.84 8.03 9.14
CA VAL A 274 -4.42 7.79 9.45
C VAL A 274 -4.29 6.53 10.27
N THR A 275 -3.41 5.63 9.83
CA THR A 275 -3.04 4.44 10.58
C THR A 275 -1.60 4.53 11.04
N PHE A 276 -1.38 4.40 12.34
CA PHE A 276 -0.05 4.28 12.93
C PHE A 276 0.03 3.06 13.85
N TYR A 277 1.23 2.67 14.20
CA TYR A 277 1.50 1.45 14.95
C TYR A 277 2.12 1.75 16.31
N LEU A 278 1.63 1.08 17.35
CA LEU A 278 2.25 1.04 18.68
C LEU A 278 2.87 -0.34 18.92
N ASN A 279 4.19 -0.40 19.01
CA ASN A 279 4.93 -1.58 19.43
C ASN A 279 5.05 -1.62 20.95
N THR A 280 4.26 -2.46 21.60
CA THR A 280 4.20 -2.53 23.07
C THR A 280 5.47 -3.10 23.71
N PHE A 281 6.27 -3.89 22.97
CA PHE A 281 7.57 -4.41 23.42
C PHE A 281 8.64 -3.32 23.46
N LYS A 282 8.71 -2.49 22.41
CA LYS A 282 9.77 -1.47 22.27
C LYS A 282 9.56 -0.20 23.10
N THR A 283 8.54 -0.12 23.92
CA THR A 283 8.30 1.00 24.85
C THR A 283 9.42 1.20 25.89
N THR A 284 10.36 0.26 26.00
CA THR A 284 11.61 0.41 26.78
C THR A 284 12.65 1.28 26.07
N SER A 285 12.43 1.66 24.84
CA SER A 285 13.32 2.54 24.08
C SER A 285 13.12 4.00 24.48
N SER A 286 14.22 4.74 24.60
CA SER A 286 14.19 6.21 24.73
C SER A 286 13.99 6.93 23.38
N THR A 287 13.90 6.20 22.28
CA THR A 287 13.62 6.72 20.96
C THR A 287 12.17 6.40 20.59
N SER A 288 11.35 7.42 20.52
CA SER A 288 9.89 7.26 20.33
C SER A 288 9.51 6.57 19.01
N SER A 289 10.25 6.81 17.93
CA SER A 289 10.03 6.16 16.64
C SER A 289 10.30 4.64 16.65
N ASN A 290 10.83 4.09 17.73
CA ASN A 290 10.96 2.65 17.89
C ASN A 290 9.66 2.00 18.35
N PHE A 291 8.79 2.73 19.07
CA PHE A 291 7.56 2.17 19.63
C PHE A 291 6.28 2.81 19.06
N VAL A 292 6.35 4.02 18.47
CA VAL A 292 5.28 4.60 17.66
C VAL A 292 5.86 4.96 16.30
N TYR A 293 5.27 4.44 15.23
CA TYR A 293 5.70 4.70 13.86
C TYR A 293 4.52 4.71 12.89
N GLU A 294 4.72 5.41 11.80
CA GLU A 294 3.74 5.62 10.73
C GLU A 294 3.52 4.36 9.88
N GLY A 295 2.38 4.30 9.20
CA GLY A 295 2.11 3.40 8.11
C GLY A 295 2.85 3.80 6.82
N SER A 296 2.50 3.21 5.70
CA SER A 296 3.15 3.47 4.41
C SER A 296 2.59 4.69 3.68
N GLU A 297 1.44 5.19 4.08
CA GLU A 297 0.65 6.16 3.31
C GLU A 297 0.48 7.50 4.02
N ASP A 298 0.67 7.55 5.35
CA ASP A 298 0.42 8.70 6.19
C ASP A 298 1.61 9.02 7.09
N SER A 299 1.52 10.12 7.84
CA SER A 299 2.55 10.52 8.80
C SER A 299 2.06 10.44 10.25
N ALA A 300 2.91 9.90 11.12
CA ALA A 300 2.65 9.84 12.55
C ALA A 300 3.94 9.96 13.36
N SER A 301 3.96 10.85 14.35
CA SER A 301 5.13 11.05 15.19
C SER A 301 4.76 11.45 16.62
N VAL A 302 5.54 10.99 17.59
CA VAL A 302 5.40 11.41 18.99
C VAL A 302 5.93 12.84 19.15
N VAL A 303 5.07 13.74 19.59
CA VAL A 303 5.41 15.17 19.81
C VAL A 303 5.59 15.51 21.28
N ASP A 304 4.99 14.75 22.20
CA ASP A 304 5.16 14.88 23.65
C ASP A 304 4.98 13.52 24.33
N ALA A 305 5.65 13.30 25.44
CA ALA A 305 5.50 12.06 26.23
C ALA A 305 5.81 12.34 27.72
N SER A 306 5.40 11.41 28.60
CA SER A 306 5.81 11.46 30.01
C SER A 306 7.33 11.34 30.16
N SER A 307 7.88 11.78 31.28
CA SER A 307 9.31 11.66 31.55
C SER A 307 9.81 10.21 31.51
N ASP A 308 8.99 9.28 32.00
CA ASP A 308 9.33 7.86 32.03
C ASP A 308 9.29 7.26 30.63
N THR A 309 8.30 7.60 29.80
CA THR A 309 8.21 7.19 28.39
C THR A 309 9.39 7.74 27.59
N ASN A 310 9.77 9.01 27.78
CA ASN A 310 10.93 9.62 27.12
C ASN A 310 12.26 9.01 27.56
N ALA A 311 12.35 8.49 28.77
CA ALA A 311 13.53 7.79 29.25
C ALA A 311 13.61 6.32 28.79
N GLY A 312 12.51 5.79 28.28
CA GLY A 312 12.27 4.37 28.07
C GLY A 312 11.77 3.70 29.35
N LEU A 313 10.65 2.98 29.26
CA LEU A 313 10.08 2.27 30.41
C LEU A 313 11.04 1.21 30.93
N ALA A 314 10.96 0.91 32.23
CA ALA A 314 11.81 -0.12 32.85
C ALA A 314 11.51 -1.56 32.33
N SER A 315 10.33 -1.78 31.77
CA SER A 315 9.89 -3.03 31.13
C SER A 315 8.92 -2.70 29.99
N PRO A 316 8.70 -3.60 29.02
CA PRO A 316 7.68 -3.44 28.01
C PRO A 316 6.32 -3.10 28.63
N LEU A 317 5.46 -2.41 27.85
CA LEU A 317 4.18 -1.89 28.31
C LEU A 317 3.43 -2.96 29.14
N ALA A 318 2.97 -2.58 30.33
CA ALA A 318 2.32 -3.54 31.24
C ALA A 318 0.91 -3.92 30.75
N GLU A 319 0.43 -5.06 31.19
CA GLU A 319 -0.96 -5.47 31.00
C GLU A 319 -1.92 -4.49 31.69
N GLY A 320 -3.08 -4.31 31.08
CA GLY A 320 -4.11 -3.42 31.60
C GLY A 320 -4.83 -2.65 30.50
N SER A 321 -5.69 -1.74 30.91
CA SER A 321 -6.43 -0.86 30.03
C SER A 321 -5.84 0.54 30.06
N TYR A 322 -5.52 1.07 28.90
CA TYR A 322 -4.99 2.42 28.69
C TYR A 322 -6.04 3.27 27.99
N GLU A 323 -6.40 4.39 28.61
CA GLU A 323 -7.25 5.36 27.95
C GLU A 323 -6.51 5.96 26.75
N ILE A 324 -7.19 6.07 25.62
CA ILE A 324 -6.70 6.76 24.44
C ILE A 324 -7.66 7.87 24.04
N ARG A 325 -7.14 8.99 23.57
CA ARG A 325 -7.90 10.20 23.23
C ARG A 325 -7.50 10.69 21.86
N ALA A 326 -8.48 11.17 21.10
CA ALA A 326 -8.25 11.79 19.80
C ALA A 326 -8.87 13.20 19.77
N ALA A 327 -8.20 14.13 19.11
CA ALA A 327 -8.65 15.51 18.94
C ALA A 327 -7.99 16.12 17.72
N PRO A 328 -8.58 17.14 17.07
CA PRO A 328 -7.90 17.91 16.01
C PRO A 328 -6.63 18.61 16.49
N SER A 329 -6.62 19.13 17.72
CA SER A 329 -5.46 19.85 18.27
C SER A 329 -5.31 19.74 19.79
N ASN A 330 -6.38 19.75 20.56
CA ASN A 330 -6.36 19.84 22.02
C ASN A 330 -6.84 18.57 22.70
N LEU A 331 -5.91 17.73 23.14
CA LEU A 331 -6.17 16.47 23.81
C LEU A 331 -6.80 16.59 25.22
N ASP A 332 -6.89 17.79 25.78
CA ASP A 332 -7.63 18.03 27.03
C ASP A 332 -9.14 18.23 26.77
N ASN A 333 -9.51 18.50 25.51
CA ASN A 333 -10.89 18.54 25.03
C ASN A 333 -11.03 17.62 23.80
N PRO A 334 -10.96 16.29 24.01
CA PRO A 334 -10.95 15.33 22.90
C PRO A 334 -12.31 15.29 22.18
N THR A 335 -12.28 15.03 20.88
CA THR A 335 -13.48 14.74 20.09
C THR A 335 -13.90 13.28 20.22
N ASP A 336 -12.93 12.38 20.57
CA ASP A 336 -13.23 10.98 20.83
C ASP A 336 -12.31 10.39 21.91
N VAL A 337 -12.84 9.38 22.63
CA VAL A 337 -12.13 8.65 23.69
C VAL A 337 -12.44 7.18 23.56
N SER A 338 -11.38 6.37 23.51
CA SER A 338 -11.46 4.92 23.45
C SER A 338 -10.49 4.28 24.45
N SER A 339 -10.25 2.98 24.35
CA SER A 339 -9.40 2.23 25.25
C SER A 339 -8.51 1.25 24.47
N LEU A 340 -7.25 1.16 24.89
CA LEU A 340 -6.33 0.11 24.48
C LEU A 340 -6.19 -0.93 25.59
N SER A 341 -6.65 -2.15 25.34
CA SER A 341 -6.50 -3.30 26.25
C SER A 341 -5.22 -4.06 25.90
N VAL A 342 -4.25 -4.07 26.81
CA VAL A 342 -3.04 -4.89 26.73
C VAL A 342 -3.25 -6.15 27.55
N THR A 343 -3.28 -7.31 26.87
CA THR A 343 -3.55 -8.62 27.50
C THR A 343 -2.24 -9.39 27.72
N GLU A 344 -2.32 -10.47 28.50
CA GLU A 344 -1.20 -11.38 28.69
C GLU A 344 -0.79 -12.04 27.37
N ARG A 345 0.51 -12.29 27.20
CA ARG A 345 1.04 -13.06 26.07
C ARG A 345 0.73 -14.56 26.21
N SER A 346 0.76 -15.28 25.08
CA SER A 346 0.54 -16.74 25.06
C SER A 346 1.48 -17.45 24.08
N THR A 347 1.62 -18.77 24.28
CA THR A 347 2.26 -19.70 23.36
C THR A 347 1.35 -20.91 23.25
N ASP A 348 0.50 -20.96 22.22
CA ASP A 348 -0.71 -21.77 22.27
C ASP A 348 -0.58 -23.08 21.50
N ASN A 349 -0.10 -23.05 20.25
CA ASN A 349 -0.18 -24.21 19.37
C ASN A 349 0.96 -24.23 18.32
N ALA A 350 1.23 -25.42 17.79
CA ALA A 350 2.05 -25.60 16.59
C ALA A 350 1.42 -26.66 15.69
N GLN A 351 1.37 -26.40 14.38
CA GLN A 351 0.79 -27.28 13.38
C GLN A 351 1.74 -27.48 12.20
N THR A 352 1.66 -28.63 11.57
CA THR A 352 2.47 -28.98 10.40
C THR A 352 1.67 -28.86 9.12
N TRP A 353 2.28 -28.23 8.12
CA TRP A 353 1.82 -28.13 6.76
C TRP A 353 2.95 -28.55 5.82
N ILE A 354 2.61 -28.91 4.59
CA ILE A 354 3.59 -29.20 3.54
C ILE A 354 3.36 -28.28 2.35
N MET A 355 4.42 -28.04 1.57
CA MET A 355 4.35 -27.31 0.31
C MET A 355 5.44 -27.80 -0.66
N PRO A 356 5.30 -27.56 -1.97
CA PRO A 356 6.42 -27.66 -2.90
C PRO A 356 7.59 -26.77 -2.41
N ASP A 357 8.83 -27.21 -2.58
CA ASP A 357 10.00 -26.39 -2.20
C ASP A 357 10.18 -25.20 -3.15
N THR A 358 9.31 -24.23 -3.01
CA THR A 358 9.30 -22.97 -3.76
C THR A 358 9.40 -21.78 -2.81
N SER A 359 9.76 -20.60 -3.30
CA SER A 359 9.71 -19.37 -2.54
C SER A 359 8.28 -18.90 -2.30
N TRP A 360 8.10 -18.06 -1.31
CA TRP A 360 6.88 -17.27 -1.08
C TRP A 360 7.24 -15.79 -0.94
N ASP A 361 6.28 -14.92 -1.20
CA ASP A 361 6.47 -13.46 -1.09
C ASP A 361 5.83 -12.88 0.19
N ASN A 362 4.71 -13.47 0.63
CA ASN A 362 3.95 -13.05 1.82
C ASN A 362 3.08 -14.19 2.36
N VAL A 363 2.41 -13.97 3.48
CA VAL A 363 1.53 -14.96 4.13
C VAL A 363 0.40 -15.42 3.22
N THR A 364 -0.19 -14.52 2.45
CA THR A 364 -1.27 -14.88 1.50
C THR A 364 -0.76 -15.85 0.42
N ASP A 365 0.42 -15.59 -0.14
CA ASP A 365 1.05 -16.48 -1.11
C ASP A 365 1.41 -17.84 -0.48
N LEU A 366 1.92 -17.83 0.75
CA LEU A 366 2.20 -19.05 1.51
C LEU A 366 0.93 -19.88 1.71
N THR A 367 -0.15 -19.27 2.23
CA THR A 367 -1.40 -19.99 2.56
C THR A 367 -2.06 -20.61 1.32
N ASN A 368 -1.81 -20.07 0.13
CA ASN A 368 -2.27 -20.64 -1.14
C ASN A 368 -1.43 -21.86 -1.61
N LYS A 369 -0.23 -22.06 -1.05
CA LYS A 369 0.71 -23.12 -1.46
C LYS A 369 0.79 -24.27 -0.47
N VAL A 370 0.35 -24.06 0.77
CA VAL A 370 0.44 -25.09 1.82
C VAL A 370 -0.77 -26.02 1.85
N THR A 371 -0.51 -27.26 2.22
CA THR A 371 -1.56 -28.27 2.48
C THR A 371 -1.31 -28.89 3.85
N GLN A 372 -2.34 -29.02 4.68
CA GLN A 372 -2.20 -29.61 6.01
C GLN A 372 -2.02 -31.12 5.91
N ARG A 373 -0.79 -31.56 6.11
CA ARG A 373 -0.40 -32.98 6.14
C ARG A 373 0.75 -33.17 7.13
N GLY A 374 0.79 -34.35 7.76
CA GLY A 374 1.88 -34.77 8.63
C GLY A 374 3.05 -35.47 7.93
N ASN A 375 2.91 -35.80 6.63
CA ASN A 375 3.95 -36.47 5.87
C ASN A 375 4.46 -35.57 4.76
N VAL A 376 5.77 -35.41 4.66
CA VAL A 376 6.47 -34.59 3.66
C VAL A 376 7.36 -35.49 2.81
N ALA A 377 7.26 -35.38 1.48
CA ALA A 377 8.06 -36.16 0.55
C ALA A 377 9.42 -35.51 0.24
N ASP A 378 10.41 -36.31 -0.10
CA ASP A 378 11.72 -35.82 -0.58
C ASP A 378 11.55 -34.86 -1.78
N GLY A 379 12.10 -33.66 -1.66
CA GLY A 379 11.98 -32.56 -2.63
C GLY A 379 10.90 -31.53 -2.32
N ASP A 380 10.12 -31.72 -1.27
CA ASP A 380 9.16 -30.74 -0.74
C ASP A 380 9.74 -29.98 0.46
N ALA A 381 8.94 -29.11 1.06
CA ALA A 381 9.25 -28.45 2.31
C ALA A 381 8.14 -28.68 3.36
N VAL A 382 8.55 -28.82 4.61
CA VAL A 382 7.65 -28.73 5.75
C VAL A 382 7.51 -27.27 6.16
N VAL A 383 6.28 -26.86 6.49
CA VAL A 383 5.98 -25.56 7.07
C VAL A 383 5.34 -25.76 8.43
N VAL A 384 5.94 -25.19 9.45
CA VAL A 384 5.41 -25.22 10.81
C VAL A 384 4.75 -23.86 11.08
N GLN A 385 3.44 -23.89 11.28
CA GLN A 385 2.66 -22.76 11.76
C GLN A 385 2.72 -22.77 13.29
N VAL A 386 3.01 -21.62 13.88
CA VAL A 386 3.02 -21.43 15.34
C VAL A 386 2.04 -20.33 15.70
N GLU A 387 1.14 -20.63 16.63
CA GLU A 387 0.24 -19.65 17.26
C GLU A 387 0.87 -19.21 18.58
N ALA A 388 1.26 -17.94 18.65
CA ALA A 388 1.85 -17.33 19.83
C ALA A 388 1.62 -15.83 19.79
N SER A 389 1.39 -15.21 20.93
CA SER A 389 1.26 -13.76 21.06
C SER A 389 2.36 -13.16 21.93
N GLY A 390 2.51 -11.85 21.88
CA GLY A 390 3.50 -11.12 22.69
C GLY A 390 4.94 -11.28 22.25
N ILE A 391 5.17 -11.66 21.00
CA ILE A 391 6.49 -11.88 20.43
C ILE A 391 6.79 -11.00 19.20
N PHE A 392 5.74 -10.51 18.52
CA PHE A 392 5.89 -9.84 17.22
C PHE A 392 6.57 -8.49 17.30
N GLY A 393 6.39 -7.75 18.39
CA GLY A 393 7.11 -6.50 18.63
C GLY A 393 8.62 -6.69 18.81
N ALA A 394 9.05 -7.84 19.33
CA ALA A 394 10.46 -8.21 19.43
C ALA A 394 11.02 -8.73 18.10
N LEU A 395 10.18 -9.40 17.30
CA LEU A 395 10.56 -9.96 16.00
C LEU A 395 10.56 -8.94 14.87
N GLU A 396 9.90 -7.79 15.05
CA GLU A 396 9.78 -6.75 14.04
C GLU A 396 11.14 -6.33 13.47
N GLY A 397 11.32 -6.51 12.15
CA GLY A 397 12.58 -6.24 11.48
C GLY A 397 13.73 -7.20 11.84
N SER A 398 13.42 -8.27 12.59
CA SER A 398 14.36 -9.29 13.05
C SER A 398 13.81 -10.68 12.74
N ASP A 399 14.71 -11.62 12.55
CA ASP A 399 14.32 -13.02 12.42
C ASP A 399 14.35 -13.73 13.79
N LEU A 400 13.71 -14.90 13.86
CA LEU A 400 13.64 -15.70 15.09
C LEU A 400 15.03 -16.02 15.66
N ALA A 401 16.04 -16.24 14.83
CA ALA A 401 17.40 -16.57 15.26
C ALA A 401 18.12 -15.38 15.86
N SER A 402 17.75 -14.14 15.52
CA SER A 402 18.34 -12.92 16.10
C SER A 402 17.74 -12.55 17.46
N VAL A 403 16.60 -13.13 17.84
CA VAL A 403 15.96 -12.94 19.15
C VAL A 403 16.46 -14.02 20.11
N ASN A 404 17.45 -13.70 20.91
CA ASN A 404 18.21 -14.66 21.74
C ASN A 404 17.39 -15.54 22.70
N ASN A 405 16.14 -15.18 22.96
CA ASN A 405 15.30 -15.85 23.96
C ASN A 405 14.18 -16.70 23.30
N MET A 406 14.22 -16.85 21.98
CA MET A 406 13.26 -17.65 21.19
C MET A 406 14.02 -18.59 20.26
N SER A 407 13.49 -19.78 20.05
CA SER A 407 14.10 -20.75 19.13
C SER A 407 13.05 -21.69 18.53
N MET A 408 13.25 -22.06 17.27
CA MET A 408 12.58 -23.17 16.64
C MET A 408 13.61 -24.27 16.39
N THR A 409 13.41 -25.42 17.02
CA THR A 409 14.33 -26.55 16.98
C THR A 409 13.63 -27.76 16.33
N PHE A 410 14.30 -28.41 15.42
CA PHE A 410 13.89 -29.66 14.79
C PHE A 410 14.74 -30.78 15.34
N THR A 411 14.11 -31.83 15.86
CA THR A 411 14.80 -32.97 16.46
C THR A 411 14.22 -34.26 15.90
N GLU A 412 15.06 -35.15 15.46
CA GLU A 412 14.67 -36.49 15.07
C GLU A 412 14.00 -37.23 16.24
N SER A 413 12.80 -37.80 16.05
CA SER A 413 11.97 -38.33 17.14
C SER A 413 11.52 -39.79 16.95
N GLY A 414 11.67 -40.35 15.76
CA GLY A 414 11.18 -41.70 15.42
C GLY A 414 11.82 -42.84 16.17
N ASP A 415 11.13 -43.98 16.19
CA ASP A 415 11.60 -45.24 16.79
C ASP A 415 12.70 -45.96 15.97
N ASN A 416 12.97 -45.47 14.75
CA ASN A 416 13.96 -46.01 13.83
C ASN A 416 15.42 -45.68 14.21
N ILE A 417 15.59 -44.81 15.19
CA ILE A 417 16.93 -44.41 15.68
C ILE A 417 17.55 -45.58 16.43
N GLU A 418 18.74 -45.97 16.01
CA GLU A 418 19.47 -47.06 16.67
C GLU A 418 19.70 -46.73 18.17
N ARG A 419 19.60 -47.76 19.00
CA ARG A 419 19.84 -47.58 20.45
C ARG A 419 21.23 -47.04 20.71
N ASN A 420 21.32 -46.00 21.51
CA ASN A 420 22.54 -45.25 21.91
C ASN A 420 23.12 -44.36 20.80
N THR A 421 22.41 -44.12 19.69
CA THR A 421 22.76 -43.07 18.75
C THR A 421 22.17 -41.75 19.23
N PRO A 422 22.92 -40.64 19.28
CA PRO A 422 22.36 -39.34 19.56
C PRO A 422 21.32 -39.00 18.49
N LYS A 423 20.21 -38.38 18.92
CA LYS A 423 19.23 -37.80 18.01
C LYS A 423 19.82 -36.54 17.39
N ASP A 424 19.75 -36.46 16.09
CA ASP A 424 20.15 -35.25 15.40
C ASP A 424 19.14 -34.12 15.63
N SER A 425 19.65 -32.90 15.76
CA SER A 425 18.85 -31.73 16.07
C SER A 425 19.52 -30.46 15.55
N PHE A 426 18.73 -29.59 14.97
CA PHE A 426 19.18 -28.28 14.51
C PHE A 426 18.17 -27.19 14.87
N THR A 427 18.64 -25.95 14.87
CA THR A 427 17.80 -24.75 15.05
C THR A 427 17.74 -24.00 13.73
N THR A 428 16.56 -23.51 13.37
CA THR A 428 16.36 -22.79 12.11
C THR A 428 17.18 -21.51 12.04
N SER A 429 17.60 -21.19 10.81
CA SER A 429 18.21 -19.91 10.48
C SER A 429 17.15 -18.83 10.14
N ALA A 430 17.58 -17.59 10.07
CA ALA A 430 16.76 -16.42 9.74
C ALA A 430 15.98 -16.52 8.43
N ALA A 431 16.58 -17.13 7.41
CA ALA A 431 16.00 -17.19 6.06
C ALA A 431 14.77 -18.11 5.93
N ASP A 432 14.51 -18.93 6.97
CA ASP A 432 13.48 -19.94 6.95
C ASP A 432 12.20 -19.52 7.70
N VAL A 433 12.18 -18.29 8.22
CA VAL A 433 11.07 -17.78 9.05
C VAL A 433 10.33 -16.66 8.36
N LEU A 434 9.02 -16.81 8.18
CA LEU A 434 8.10 -15.74 7.78
C LEU A 434 7.21 -15.38 8.96
N VAL A 435 7.26 -14.11 9.37
CA VAL A 435 6.44 -13.55 10.44
C VAL A 435 5.47 -12.54 9.84
N GLU A 436 4.18 -12.66 10.15
CA GLU A 436 3.19 -11.66 9.78
C GLU A 436 3.34 -10.45 10.70
N GLN A 437 3.55 -9.26 10.12
CA GLN A 437 3.91 -8.06 10.90
C GLN A 437 2.74 -7.43 11.65
N ASP A 438 1.51 -7.61 11.19
CA ASP A 438 0.34 -6.99 11.79
C ASP A 438 -0.12 -7.70 13.09
N GLY A 439 0.40 -8.88 13.36
CA GLY A 439 0.06 -9.65 14.57
C GLY A 439 -1.43 -10.00 14.69
N ALA A 440 -2.25 -9.63 13.70
CA ALA A 440 -3.70 -9.77 13.75
C ALA A 440 -4.14 -11.21 13.99
N ASN A 441 -3.33 -12.18 13.54
CA ASN A 441 -3.60 -13.60 13.68
C ASN A 441 -2.72 -14.28 14.73
N ASN A 442 -1.83 -13.57 15.42
CA ASN A 442 -0.87 -14.12 16.40
C ASN A 442 -0.13 -15.37 15.87
N THR A 443 0.28 -15.35 14.62
CA THR A 443 0.78 -16.52 13.90
C THR A 443 2.04 -16.21 13.14
N PHE A 444 3.00 -17.12 13.15
CA PHE A 444 4.16 -17.08 12.25
C PHE A 444 4.43 -18.47 11.66
N TYR A 445 5.20 -18.51 10.59
CA TYR A 445 5.48 -19.70 9.83
C TYR A 445 6.98 -19.93 9.70
N VAL A 446 7.39 -21.19 9.83
CA VAL A 446 8.77 -21.63 9.63
C VAL A 446 8.80 -22.69 8.53
N LYS A 447 9.50 -22.40 7.43
CA LYS A 447 9.71 -23.35 6.34
C LYS A 447 11.04 -24.06 6.50
N VAL A 448 11.03 -25.38 6.34
CA VAL A 448 12.24 -26.20 6.27
C VAL A 448 12.16 -27.12 5.06
N PRO A 449 13.01 -26.95 4.03
CA PRO A 449 13.15 -27.88 2.93
C PRO A 449 13.61 -29.26 3.43
N THR A 450 13.12 -30.33 2.81
CA THR A 450 13.56 -31.70 3.15
C THR A 450 15.04 -31.94 2.90
N SER A 451 15.66 -31.15 1.99
CA SER A 451 17.11 -31.15 1.79
C SER A 451 17.89 -30.72 3.04
N THR A 452 17.32 -29.85 3.88
CA THR A 452 17.91 -29.44 5.18
C THR A 452 17.85 -30.61 6.15
N LEU A 453 16.68 -31.28 6.29
CA LEU A 453 16.54 -32.45 7.16
C LEU A 453 17.57 -33.54 6.82
N LYS A 454 17.74 -33.79 5.54
CA LYS A 454 18.72 -34.74 5.03
C LYS A 454 20.18 -34.38 5.30
N THR A 455 20.48 -33.07 5.34
CA THR A 455 21.84 -32.58 5.59
C THR A 455 22.16 -32.57 7.08
N GLU A 456 21.15 -32.24 7.91
CA GLU A 456 21.28 -32.14 9.36
C GLU A 456 21.22 -33.52 10.05
N ASP A 457 20.70 -34.57 9.40
CA ASP A 457 20.81 -35.95 9.85
C ASP A 457 22.23 -36.47 9.53
N THR A 458 23.07 -36.50 10.53
CA THR A 458 24.48 -36.91 10.40
C THR A 458 24.67 -38.43 10.39
N ASN A 459 23.63 -39.20 10.76
CA ASN A 459 23.68 -40.62 10.99
C ASN A 459 22.80 -41.43 10.02
N GLY A 460 21.97 -40.76 9.22
CA GLY A 460 20.99 -41.36 8.32
C GLY A 460 20.79 -40.57 7.01
N ASP A 461 19.60 -40.68 6.48
CA ASP A 461 19.16 -40.01 5.25
C ASP A 461 18.06 -38.99 5.51
N GLY A 462 17.84 -38.61 6.77
CA GLY A 462 16.84 -37.68 7.25
C GLY A 462 15.43 -38.27 7.33
N LEU A 463 15.23 -39.48 6.80
CA LEU A 463 13.91 -40.09 6.75
C LEU A 463 13.44 -40.52 8.15
N GLY A 464 12.17 -40.32 8.42
CA GLY A 464 11.55 -40.73 9.65
C GLY A 464 10.77 -39.58 10.30
N GLU A 465 10.44 -39.79 11.56
CA GLU A 465 9.67 -38.81 12.33
C GLU A 465 10.58 -37.73 12.93
N TRP A 466 10.16 -36.50 12.79
CA TRP A 466 10.79 -35.32 13.34
C TRP A 466 9.81 -34.54 14.24
N THR A 467 10.34 -33.95 15.31
CA THR A 467 9.62 -33.03 16.17
C THR A 467 10.11 -31.61 15.93
N ALA A 468 9.21 -30.72 15.52
CA ALA A 468 9.44 -29.29 15.49
C ALA A 468 8.96 -28.68 16.81
N LYS A 469 9.82 -27.93 17.48
CA LYS A 469 9.53 -27.32 18.79
C LYS A 469 9.87 -25.84 18.78
N PHE A 470 8.89 -25.00 18.99
CA PHE A 470 9.07 -23.60 19.31
C PHE A 470 9.19 -23.42 20.81
N LYS A 471 10.16 -22.64 21.24
CA LYS A 471 10.41 -22.33 22.64
C LYS A 471 10.59 -20.83 22.84
N VAL A 472 9.93 -20.29 23.87
CA VAL A 472 10.21 -18.98 24.48
C VAL A 472 10.87 -19.25 25.83
N SER A 473 12.05 -18.67 26.06
CA SER A 473 12.81 -18.86 27.31
C SER A 473 12.24 -17.95 28.40
N ASP A 474 12.40 -18.36 29.66
CA ASP A 474 12.19 -17.54 30.85
C ASP A 474 13.12 -16.30 30.94
N ASP A 475 14.16 -16.25 30.12
CA ASP A 475 14.97 -15.03 29.93
C ASP A 475 14.31 -13.99 29.00
N TYR A 476 13.22 -14.33 28.33
CA TYR A 476 12.45 -13.35 27.55
C TYR A 476 11.71 -12.39 28.48
N ALA A 477 11.83 -11.08 28.23
CA ALA A 477 11.34 -10.03 29.12
C ALA A 477 9.85 -10.12 29.51
N LEU A 478 9.05 -10.89 28.77
CA LEU A 478 7.62 -11.07 28.95
C LEU A 478 7.22 -12.52 29.30
N ALA A 479 8.17 -13.43 29.49
CA ALA A 479 7.91 -14.79 29.91
C ALA A 479 8.27 -14.95 31.39
N ASN A 480 7.38 -15.57 32.15
CA ASN A 480 7.64 -15.89 33.57
C ASN A 480 8.33 -17.24 33.73
N ASP A 481 8.08 -18.15 32.80
CA ASP A 481 8.61 -19.52 32.76
C ASP A 481 9.00 -19.88 31.32
N ASN A 482 9.73 -20.98 31.15
CA ASN A 482 9.98 -21.55 29.84
C ASN A 482 8.69 -22.08 29.22
N GLU A 483 8.29 -21.57 28.08
CA GLU A 483 7.11 -22.03 27.35
C GLU A 483 7.52 -22.70 26.05
N ALA A 484 6.78 -23.73 25.65
CA ALA A 484 7.05 -24.36 24.37
C ALA A 484 5.82 -25.09 23.83
N VAL A 485 5.70 -25.06 22.50
CA VAL A 485 4.76 -25.85 21.73
C VAL A 485 5.51 -26.70 20.71
N SER A 486 4.95 -27.84 20.33
CA SER A 486 5.60 -28.73 19.38
C SER A 486 4.59 -29.46 18.51
N THR A 487 5.03 -29.79 17.31
CA THR A 487 4.29 -30.65 16.38
C THR A 487 5.25 -31.69 15.81
N THR A 488 4.71 -32.80 15.30
CA THR A 488 5.50 -33.86 14.65
C THR A 488 5.12 -34.00 13.19
N PHE A 489 6.08 -34.43 12.39
CA PHE A 489 5.87 -34.78 10.98
C PHE A 489 6.79 -35.93 10.59
N THR A 490 6.45 -36.59 9.50
CA THR A 490 7.28 -37.71 8.96
C THR A 490 7.87 -37.30 7.61
N TYR A 491 9.19 -37.32 7.52
CA TYR A 491 9.89 -37.18 6.23
C TYR A 491 9.99 -38.54 5.54
N GLU A 492 9.48 -38.59 4.31
CA GLU A 492 9.37 -39.83 3.53
C GLU A 492 10.10 -39.73 2.18
N LYS A 493 10.47 -40.88 1.62
CA LYS A 493 10.93 -40.92 0.23
C LYS A 493 9.83 -40.49 -0.72
N LYS A 494 10.21 -39.77 -1.77
CA LYS A 494 9.32 -39.47 -2.88
C LYS A 494 8.80 -40.75 -3.50
N SER A 495 7.49 -40.87 -3.61
CA SER A 495 6.79 -41.97 -4.29
C SER A 495 5.95 -41.39 -5.42
N VAL A 496 6.08 -42.00 -6.59
CA VAL A 496 5.26 -41.70 -7.77
C VAL A 496 4.84 -42.99 -8.40
N GLU A 497 3.59 -43.13 -8.72
CA GLU A 497 3.03 -44.30 -9.37
C GLU A 497 2.18 -43.87 -10.58
N LEU A 498 2.39 -44.46 -11.73
CA LEU A 498 1.62 -44.24 -12.94
C LEU A 498 0.61 -45.39 -13.09
N ASN A 499 -0.66 -45.07 -13.39
CA ASN A 499 -1.74 -46.02 -13.66
C ASN A 499 -1.81 -47.21 -12.65
N GLY A 500 -1.50 -46.95 -11.36
CA GLY A 500 -1.49 -48.00 -10.32
C GLY A 500 -0.41 -49.07 -10.53
N GLY A 501 0.68 -48.74 -11.23
CA GLY A 501 1.78 -49.64 -11.53
C GLY A 501 1.54 -50.60 -12.73
N ASP A 502 0.34 -50.55 -13.32
CA ASP A 502 -0.03 -51.42 -14.46
C ASP A 502 0.25 -50.71 -15.80
N ASP A 503 0.56 -51.53 -16.83
CA ASP A 503 0.67 -51.08 -18.21
C ASP A 503 -0.65 -50.49 -18.70
N VAL A 504 -0.59 -49.49 -19.59
CA VAL A 504 -1.78 -48.75 -20.04
C VAL A 504 -2.02 -48.89 -21.53
N ALA A 505 -3.28 -49.14 -21.91
CA ALA A 505 -3.74 -49.02 -23.29
C ALA A 505 -4.48 -47.70 -23.46
N VAL A 506 -4.03 -46.87 -24.39
CA VAL A 506 -4.55 -45.53 -24.60
C VAL A 506 -5.16 -45.34 -25.98
N PRO A 507 -6.18 -44.49 -26.16
CA PRO A 507 -6.80 -44.24 -27.46
C PRO A 507 -5.82 -43.54 -28.41
N LYS A 508 -6.02 -43.77 -29.72
CA LYS A 508 -5.40 -42.95 -30.76
C LYS A 508 -6.05 -41.57 -30.79
N GLY A 509 -5.34 -40.56 -30.39
CA GLY A 509 -5.83 -39.17 -30.25
C GLY A 509 -5.34 -38.56 -28.96
N GLU A 510 -6.21 -37.86 -28.25
CA GLU A 510 -5.93 -37.36 -26.90
C GLU A 510 -5.98 -38.53 -25.92
N ALA A 511 -4.87 -38.78 -25.26
CA ALA A 511 -4.68 -39.84 -24.27
C ALA A 511 -4.34 -39.22 -22.92
N THR A 512 -5.11 -39.52 -21.88
CA THR A 512 -4.84 -39.07 -20.51
C THR A 512 -4.21 -40.20 -19.70
N ILE A 513 -3.12 -39.92 -19.04
CA ILE A 513 -2.40 -40.79 -18.12
C ILE A 513 -2.58 -40.24 -16.72
N SER A 514 -3.12 -41.06 -15.83
CA SER A 514 -3.25 -40.71 -14.40
C SER A 514 -2.14 -41.36 -13.57
N GLY A 515 -1.90 -40.81 -12.41
CA GLY A 515 -0.99 -41.33 -11.42
C GLY A 515 -1.26 -40.79 -10.03
N GLU A 516 -0.56 -41.35 -9.06
CA GLU A 516 -0.61 -40.95 -7.66
C GLU A 516 0.81 -40.64 -7.14
N THR A 517 0.93 -39.73 -6.20
CA THR A 517 2.20 -39.36 -5.59
C THR A 517 1.99 -38.83 -4.16
N ASN A 518 3.04 -38.92 -3.33
CA ASN A 518 3.06 -38.33 -2.00
C ASN A 518 3.67 -36.92 -1.96
N VAL A 519 4.11 -36.36 -3.09
CA VAL A 519 4.63 -34.98 -3.10
C VAL A 519 3.53 -33.96 -2.85
N ALA A 520 3.93 -32.77 -2.43
CA ALA A 520 3.00 -31.71 -2.06
C ALA A 520 2.09 -31.30 -3.24
N PRO A 521 0.80 -31.07 -3.00
CA PRO A 521 -0.14 -30.50 -3.98
C PRO A 521 0.40 -29.20 -4.59
N GLY A 522 0.08 -28.99 -5.88
CA GLY A 522 0.63 -27.87 -6.64
C GLY A 522 2.00 -28.13 -7.27
N THR A 523 2.68 -29.24 -6.93
CA THR A 523 3.93 -29.64 -7.58
C THR A 523 3.68 -29.96 -9.05
N GLU A 524 4.51 -29.42 -9.95
CA GLU A 524 4.46 -29.72 -11.37
C GLU A 524 5.37 -30.93 -11.69
N LEU A 525 4.78 -32.02 -12.14
CA LEU A 525 5.48 -33.22 -12.62
C LEU A 525 5.63 -33.16 -14.14
N THR A 526 6.73 -33.71 -14.65
CA THR A 526 6.92 -33.90 -16.10
C THR A 526 6.84 -35.39 -16.44
N ILE A 527 5.82 -35.78 -17.16
CA ILE A 527 5.62 -37.14 -17.65
C ILE A 527 6.22 -37.22 -19.06
N VAL A 528 6.96 -38.28 -19.30
CA VAL A 528 7.64 -38.57 -20.57
C VAL A 528 7.00 -39.77 -21.19
N ALA A 529 6.61 -39.69 -22.46
CA ALA A 529 6.21 -40.80 -23.28
C ALA A 529 7.24 -40.99 -24.40
N ASP A 530 7.97 -42.12 -24.38
CA ASP A 530 9.07 -42.41 -25.27
C ASP A 530 8.82 -43.72 -26.03
N SER A 531 8.78 -43.66 -27.36
CA SER A 531 8.71 -44.83 -28.23
C SER A 531 9.93 -44.85 -29.13
N ASP A 532 10.80 -45.86 -28.98
CA ASP A 532 12.10 -45.98 -29.67
C ASP A 532 11.96 -45.67 -31.16
N ARG A 533 12.58 -44.59 -31.62
CA ARG A 533 12.59 -44.07 -33.01
C ARG A 533 11.25 -43.65 -33.60
N VAL A 534 10.16 -43.62 -32.82
CA VAL A 534 8.83 -43.21 -33.30
C VAL A 534 8.50 -41.81 -32.76
N PHE A 535 8.55 -41.63 -31.45
CA PHE A 535 8.31 -40.31 -30.83
C PHE A 535 8.93 -40.18 -29.45
N TYR A 536 9.17 -38.95 -29.07
CA TYR A 536 9.47 -38.51 -27.70
C TYR A 536 8.56 -37.35 -27.37
N LYS A 537 7.70 -37.51 -26.39
CA LYS A 537 6.74 -36.45 -25.96
C LYS A 537 6.84 -36.26 -24.45
N THR A 538 6.56 -35.04 -24.04
CA THR A 538 6.48 -34.68 -22.61
C THR A 538 5.17 -33.95 -22.36
N ALA A 539 4.57 -34.21 -21.22
CA ALA A 539 3.42 -33.47 -20.71
C ALA A 539 3.64 -33.07 -19.27
N LYS A 540 3.07 -31.96 -18.86
CA LYS A 540 3.08 -31.46 -17.49
C LYS A 540 1.80 -31.88 -16.80
N ALA A 541 1.92 -32.24 -15.53
CA ALA A 541 0.80 -32.53 -14.65
C ALA A 541 1.00 -31.84 -13.31
N THR A 542 -0.04 -31.21 -12.78
CA THR A 542 -0.03 -30.63 -11.44
C THR A 542 -0.62 -31.62 -10.46
N VAL A 543 0.03 -31.81 -9.33
CA VAL A 543 -0.45 -32.67 -8.24
C VAL A 543 -1.65 -32.03 -7.56
N ASN A 544 -2.74 -32.78 -7.48
CA ASN A 544 -3.97 -32.39 -6.81
C ASN A 544 -3.86 -32.54 -5.28
N GLU A 545 -4.86 -32.01 -4.54
CA GLU A 545 -4.90 -32.09 -3.07
C GLU A 545 -4.92 -33.53 -2.53
N ASP A 546 -5.47 -34.47 -3.28
CA ASP A 546 -5.51 -35.89 -2.92
C ASP A 546 -4.23 -36.66 -3.29
N GLY A 547 -3.27 -36.04 -3.97
CA GLY A 547 -2.04 -36.64 -4.46
C GLY A 547 -2.16 -37.26 -5.86
N SER A 548 -3.32 -37.19 -6.48
CA SER A 548 -3.50 -37.59 -7.86
C SER A 548 -2.93 -36.57 -8.84
N PHE A 549 -2.58 -37.02 -10.04
CA PHE A 549 -2.20 -36.16 -11.15
C PHE A 549 -2.60 -36.77 -12.50
N GLU A 550 -2.78 -35.91 -13.50
CA GLU A 550 -3.13 -36.32 -14.86
C GLU A 550 -2.29 -35.59 -15.90
N ALA A 551 -1.85 -36.29 -16.91
CA ALA A 551 -1.11 -35.76 -18.04
C ALA A 551 -1.75 -36.18 -19.37
N SER A 552 -1.94 -35.25 -20.29
CA SER A 552 -2.55 -35.50 -21.59
C SER A 552 -1.52 -35.46 -22.71
N PHE A 553 -1.60 -36.44 -23.61
CA PHE A 553 -0.74 -36.57 -24.79
C PHE A 553 -1.59 -36.65 -26.06
N ASN A 554 -1.24 -35.91 -27.08
CA ASN A 554 -1.83 -36.08 -28.40
C ASN A 554 -1.05 -37.15 -29.20
N LEU A 555 -1.68 -38.31 -29.40
CA LEU A 555 -1.12 -39.46 -30.08
C LEU A 555 -1.80 -39.73 -31.45
N SER A 556 -2.52 -38.78 -32.02
CA SER A 556 -3.28 -38.93 -33.26
C SER A 556 -2.45 -39.27 -34.51
N GLU A 557 -1.16 -38.92 -34.51
CA GLU A 557 -0.24 -39.13 -35.63
C GLU A 557 0.38 -40.54 -35.68
N TYR A 558 0.22 -41.35 -34.61
CA TYR A 558 0.90 -42.64 -34.48
C TYR A 558 -0.05 -43.79 -34.69
N ASP A 559 0.51 -44.93 -35.15
CA ASP A 559 -0.30 -46.05 -35.53
C ASP A 559 -0.80 -46.86 -34.33
N ASN A 560 -1.96 -47.52 -34.53
CA ASN A 560 -2.51 -48.47 -33.57
C ASN A 560 -1.51 -49.64 -33.36
N GLY A 561 -1.30 -50.04 -32.11
CA GLY A 561 -0.33 -51.04 -31.73
C GLY A 561 1.08 -50.47 -31.47
N THR A 562 1.31 -49.18 -31.63
CA THR A 562 2.58 -48.56 -31.21
C THR A 562 2.75 -48.66 -29.70
N THR A 563 3.87 -49.24 -29.26
CA THR A 563 4.25 -49.29 -27.84
C THR A 563 5.20 -48.18 -27.48
N PHE A 564 5.14 -47.72 -26.25
CA PHE A 564 5.99 -46.67 -25.72
C PHE A 564 6.17 -46.86 -24.21
N ASP A 565 7.25 -46.30 -23.66
CA ASP A 565 7.47 -46.25 -22.22
C ASP A 565 6.99 -44.90 -21.66
N LEU A 566 6.26 -44.97 -20.56
CA LEU A 566 5.87 -43.83 -19.76
C LEU A 566 6.73 -43.73 -18.52
N SER A 567 7.26 -42.56 -18.23
CA SER A 567 8.06 -42.33 -17.03
C SER A 567 7.81 -40.93 -16.46
N VAL A 568 8.08 -40.74 -15.19
CA VAL A 568 8.03 -39.42 -14.54
C VAL A 568 9.46 -38.95 -14.30
N ARG A 569 9.80 -37.77 -14.83
CA ARG A 569 11.16 -37.24 -14.71
C ARG A 569 11.55 -37.03 -13.25
N GLY A 570 12.70 -37.55 -12.86
CA GLY A 570 13.18 -37.42 -11.48
C GLY A 570 12.51 -38.40 -10.49
N SER A 571 11.94 -39.50 -10.98
CA SER A 571 11.48 -40.63 -10.20
C SER A 571 11.83 -41.93 -10.90
N ASP A 572 11.67 -43.06 -10.21
CA ASP A 572 11.87 -44.41 -10.75
C ASP A 572 10.57 -44.99 -11.38
N ALA A 573 9.48 -44.18 -11.38
CA ALA A 573 8.20 -44.61 -11.93
C ALA A 573 8.29 -44.80 -13.45
N SER A 574 7.97 -46.03 -13.92
CA SER A 574 7.91 -46.35 -15.35
C SER A 574 6.91 -47.48 -15.58
N ILE A 575 6.10 -47.36 -16.62
CA ILE A 575 5.17 -48.36 -17.12
C ILE A 575 5.21 -48.40 -18.65
N SER A 576 4.69 -49.47 -19.28
CA SER A 576 4.56 -49.53 -20.74
C SER A 576 3.16 -49.05 -21.17
N GLY A 577 3.13 -48.32 -22.28
CA GLY A 577 1.90 -47.85 -22.93
C GLY A 577 1.74 -48.48 -24.31
N THR A 578 0.50 -48.68 -24.75
CA THR A 578 0.18 -49.15 -26.10
C THR A 578 -0.97 -48.33 -26.68
N ILE A 579 -0.84 -47.82 -27.90
CA ILE A 579 -1.93 -47.17 -28.62
C ILE A 579 -2.92 -48.21 -29.09
N ASP A 580 -4.15 -48.20 -28.56
CA ASP A 580 -5.23 -49.12 -28.94
C ASP A 580 -6.49 -48.34 -29.36
N GLN A 581 -6.83 -48.40 -30.64
CA GLN A 581 -7.96 -47.73 -31.25
C GLN A 581 -9.33 -48.25 -30.74
N THR A 582 -9.36 -49.42 -30.11
CA THR A 582 -10.61 -50.00 -29.56
C THR A 582 -11.01 -49.41 -28.22
N GLN A 583 -10.12 -48.66 -27.59
CA GLN A 583 -10.41 -47.89 -26.38
C GLN A 583 -11.21 -46.62 -26.76
N ASN A 584 -12.51 -46.65 -26.63
CA ASN A 584 -13.35 -45.43 -26.69
C ASN A 584 -13.11 -44.69 -25.39
N GLY A 585 -12.71 -43.41 -25.48
CA GLY A 585 -12.29 -42.52 -24.38
C GLY A 585 -13.22 -42.45 -23.15
N GLU A 586 -13.31 -43.54 -22.41
CA GLU A 586 -13.84 -43.57 -21.05
C GLU A 586 -12.64 -43.67 -20.10
N THR A 587 -12.41 -42.62 -19.39
CA THR A 587 -11.48 -42.54 -18.27
C THR A 587 -11.84 -43.62 -17.24
N THR A 588 -11.02 -44.64 -17.09
CA THR A 588 -11.21 -45.63 -16.03
C THR A 588 -10.74 -44.99 -14.72
N THR A 589 -11.63 -44.26 -14.06
CA THR A 589 -11.39 -43.77 -12.70
C THR A 589 -11.54 -44.93 -11.74
N THR A 590 -10.43 -45.55 -11.38
CA THR A 590 -10.42 -46.49 -10.25
C THR A 590 -10.40 -45.69 -8.97
N THR A 591 -11.59 -45.39 -8.43
CA THR A 591 -11.71 -44.73 -7.14
C THR A 591 -11.34 -45.72 -6.03
N THR A 592 -10.09 -45.71 -5.63
CA THR A 592 -9.68 -46.39 -4.40
C THR A 592 -10.03 -45.47 -3.21
N THR A 593 -11.12 -45.78 -2.53
CA THR A 593 -11.53 -45.09 -1.31
C THR A 593 -10.54 -45.44 -0.20
N THR A 594 -9.53 -44.63 0.00
CA THR A 594 -8.65 -44.75 1.16
C THR A 594 -9.37 -44.11 2.35
N THR A 595 -9.84 -44.94 3.26
CA THR A 595 -10.42 -44.53 4.52
C THR A 595 -9.32 -44.00 5.43
N THR A 596 -9.15 -42.69 5.49
CA THR A 596 -8.24 -42.04 6.43
C THR A 596 -8.82 -42.19 7.84
N THR A 597 -8.21 -43.05 8.63
CA THR A 597 -8.53 -43.16 10.07
C THR A 597 -7.83 -42.04 10.80
N THR A 598 -8.57 -41.00 11.12
CA THR A 598 -8.08 -39.91 11.99
C THR A 598 -7.94 -40.45 13.41
N THR A 599 -6.71 -40.73 13.83
CA THR A 599 -6.43 -41.06 15.23
C THR A 599 -6.32 -39.77 16.03
N THR A 600 -7.36 -39.42 16.71
CA THR A 600 -7.35 -38.33 17.69
C THR A 600 -6.60 -38.81 18.94
N THR A 601 -5.36 -38.40 19.10
CA THR A 601 -4.60 -38.66 20.32
C THR A 601 -5.00 -37.62 21.37
N THR A 602 -5.86 -38.02 22.30
CA THR A 602 -6.16 -37.22 23.49
C THR A 602 -5.02 -37.37 24.48
N THR A 603 -4.21 -36.37 24.64
CA THR A 603 -3.20 -36.32 25.70
C THR A 603 -3.88 -35.92 27.01
N SER A 604 -4.06 -36.87 27.91
CA SER A 604 -4.49 -36.60 29.27
C SER A 604 -3.29 -36.16 30.12
N SER A 605 -3.28 -34.92 30.56
CA SER A 605 -2.38 -34.43 31.61
C SER A 605 -2.83 -34.97 32.95
N GLU A 606 -2.00 -35.80 33.57
CA GLU A 606 -2.16 -36.20 34.97
C GLU A 606 -1.73 -35.05 35.88
N THR A 607 -2.68 -34.45 36.54
CA THR A 607 -2.43 -33.54 37.67
C THR A 607 -2.47 -34.34 38.96
N THR A 608 -1.31 -34.51 39.58
CA THR A 608 -1.19 -35.08 40.93
C THR A 608 -1.66 -34.08 41.98
N THR A 609 -2.85 -34.22 42.48
CA THR A 609 -3.31 -33.48 43.67
C THR A 609 -3.14 -34.31 44.92
N THR A 610 -2.33 -33.81 45.83
CA THR A 610 -2.16 -34.30 47.17
C THR A 610 -3.38 -33.90 48.02
N SER A 611 -4.12 -34.88 48.53
CA SER A 611 -5.26 -34.68 49.40
C SER A 611 -4.84 -34.41 50.83
N SER A 612 -5.43 -33.42 51.49
CA SER A 612 -5.56 -33.35 52.94
C SER A 612 -7.02 -33.22 53.29
N GLU A 613 -7.48 -34.22 54.00
CA GLU A 613 -8.83 -34.30 54.56
C GLU A 613 -9.05 -33.29 55.69
N THR A 614 -10.23 -32.68 55.75
CA THR A 614 -10.84 -32.33 57.04
C THR A 614 -12.36 -32.35 56.91
N THR A 615 -12.94 -33.17 57.75
CA THR A 615 -14.34 -33.43 58.03
C THR A 615 -15.07 -32.26 58.68
N THR A 616 -16.34 -32.05 58.41
CA THR A 616 -17.53 -32.13 59.30
C THR A 616 -18.71 -31.32 58.73
N SER A 617 -19.74 -31.95 58.52
CA SER A 617 -21.11 -32.18 59.08
C SER A 617 -22.19 -31.14 58.75
N SER A 618 -23.20 -31.71 58.15
CA SER A 618 -24.67 -31.56 58.23
C SER A 618 -25.32 -30.28 58.77
N SER A 619 -26.30 -29.76 58.04
CA SER A 619 -27.69 -29.88 58.44
C SER A 619 -28.70 -29.37 57.42
N LYS A 620 -29.77 -30.08 57.32
CA LYS A 620 -31.00 -29.96 56.54
C LYS A 620 -31.90 -28.86 57.11
N THR A 621 -32.61 -28.09 56.27
CA THR A 621 -34.02 -27.80 56.50
C THR A 621 -34.72 -27.26 55.23
N THR A 622 -35.85 -27.87 54.93
CA THR A 622 -36.89 -27.57 53.96
C THR A 622 -37.66 -26.29 54.28
N THR A 623 -38.13 -25.55 53.28
CA THR A 623 -39.58 -25.31 53.04
C THR A 623 -39.82 -24.32 51.86
N SER A 624 -40.63 -24.77 50.98
CA SER A 624 -41.61 -24.27 50.00
C SER A 624 -41.92 -22.77 49.85
N SER A 625 -42.06 -22.36 48.63
CA SER A 625 -43.25 -21.96 47.87
C SER A 625 -43.16 -20.61 47.17
N GLU A 626 -43.46 -20.69 45.89
CA GLU A 626 -44.20 -19.80 44.98
C GLU A 626 -43.62 -18.52 44.44
N GLU A 627 -43.41 -18.64 43.15
CA GLU A 627 -43.93 -17.86 42.02
C GLU A 627 -43.55 -16.36 41.88
N SER A 628 -42.78 -16.06 40.91
CA SER A 628 -43.15 -15.22 39.75
C SER A 628 -41.93 -14.81 38.93
N THR A 629 -42.06 -15.09 37.67
CA THR A 629 -41.34 -14.63 36.47
C THR A 629 -40.56 -13.33 36.56
N THR A 630 -39.29 -13.39 36.18
CA THR A 630 -38.69 -12.54 35.14
C THR A 630 -37.34 -13.14 34.72
N GLU A 631 -37.17 -13.29 33.41
CA GLU A 631 -35.95 -13.69 32.72
C GLU A 631 -34.81 -12.69 33.01
N ASN A 632 -33.66 -13.21 33.37
CA ASN A 632 -32.38 -12.60 33.04
C ASN A 632 -31.36 -13.72 32.84
N ASP A 633 -30.88 -13.79 31.63
CA ASP A 633 -29.89 -14.69 31.07
C ASP A 633 -28.50 -14.23 31.54
N ASP A 634 -27.91 -14.96 32.47
CA ASP A 634 -26.50 -14.81 32.82
C ASP A 634 -25.70 -15.84 32.02
N GLY A 635 -25.20 -15.39 30.84
CA GLY A 635 -24.32 -16.13 29.95
C GLY A 635 -22.95 -16.36 30.57
N GLN A 636 -22.61 -17.60 30.67
CA GLN A 636 -21.28 -18.14 30.97
C GLN A 636 -20.24 -17.73 29.88
N PRO A 637 -18.98 -17.42 30.21
CA PRO A 637 -17.96 -17.03 29.21
C PRO A 637 -17.68 -18.20 28.27
N GLY A 638 -17.94 -17.99 27.00
CA GLY A 638 -17.77 -19.01 25.98
C GLY A 638 -16.32 -19.12 25.51
N PHE A 639 -15.66 -20.18 25.85
CA PHE A 639 -14.54 -20.73 25.09
C PHE A 639 -15.10 -21.37 23.81
N GLY A 640 -15.02 -20.71 22.67
CA GLY A 640 -15.53 -21.32 21.45
C GLY A 640 -15.52 -20.46 20.19
N VAL A 641 -15.17 -19.19 20.25
CA VAL A 641 -15.27 -18.30 19.08
C VAL A 641 -14.03 -18.38 18.17
N ALA A 642 -12.85 -18.64 18.70
CA ALA A 642 -11.62 -18.71 17.91
C ALA A 642 -11.58 -19.93 16.95
N ILE A 643 -12.11 -21.08 17.39
CA ILE A 643 -12.12 -22.29 16.55
C ILE A 643 -13.17 -22.21 15.43
N SER A 644 -14.26 -21.47 15.65
CA SER A 644 -15.32 -21.32 14.65
C SER A 644 -14.96 -20.34 13.53
N VAL A 645 -14.06 -19.37 13.77
CA VAL A 645 -13.62 -18.41 12.75
C VAL A 645 -12.63 -19.06 11.77
N VAL A 646 -11.71 -19.90 12.26
CA VAL A 646 -10.79 -20.66 11.40
C VAL A 646 -11.55 -21.67 10.53
N ALA A 647 -12.55 -22.34 11.07
CA ALA A 647 -13.40 -23.25 10.31
C ALA A 647 -14.29 -22.52 9.28
N LEU A 648 -14.73 -21.29 9.59
CA LEU A 648 -15.51 -20.45 8.67
C LEU A 648 -14.66 -19.86 7.55
N LEU A 649 -13.41 -19.49 7.83
CA LEU A 649 -12.46 -19.02 6.79
C LEU A 649 -12.05 -20.16 5.87
N ALA A 650 -11.81 -21.36 6.37
CA ALA A 650 -11.56 -22.54 5.55
C ALA A 650 -12.78 -22.92 4.70
N ALA A 651 -13.99 -22.78 5.23
CA ALA A 651 -15.22 -23.03 4.49
C ALA A 651 -15.53 -21.94 3.45
N ALA A 652 -15.20 -20.67 3.74
CA ALA A 652 -15.36 -19.55 2.80
C ALA A 652 -14.37 -19.64 1.65
N LEU A 653 -13.12 -20.05 1.91
CA LEU A 653 -12.09 -20.30 0.87
C LEU A 653 -12.46 -21.49 -0.03
N LEU A 654 -13.05 -22.54 0.54
CA LEU A 654 -13.59 -23.68 -0.24
C LEU A 654 -14.81 -23.29 -1.09
N ALA A 655 -15.66 -22.38 -0.61
CA ALA A 655 -16.82 -21.89 -1.38
C ALA A 655 -16.40 -20.98 -2.54
N LEU A 656 -15.41 -20.09 -2.34
CA LEU A 656 -14.86 -19.21 -3.39
C LEU A 656 -14.11 -20.00 -4.49
N ARG A 657 -13.51 -21.14 -4.15
CA ARG A 657 -12.82 -22.02 -5.12
C ARG A 657 -13.78 -22.83 -6.00
N ARG A 658 -15.06 -22.86 -5.67
CA ARG A 658 -16.11 -23.61 -6.41
C ARG A 658 -16.85 -22.78 -7.46
N GLU A 659 -16.60 -21.46 -7.49
CA GLU A 659 -17.23 -20.51 -8.45
C GLU A 659 -16.27 -19.95 -9.52
N ASN A 660 -15.02 -20.43 -9.57
CA ASN A 660 -14.07 -20.13 -10.66
C ASN A 660 -13.75 -21.35 -11.50
#